data_b3cc47f1c7215569c46d6fcc2aeb33a8
#
_entry.id   b3cc47f1c7215569c46d6fcc2aeb33a8
#
_cell.length_a   1.000
_cell.length_b   1.000
_cell.length_c   1.000
_cell.angle_alpha   90.00
_cell.angle_beta   90.00
_cell.angle_gamma   90.00
#
_symmetry.space_group_name_H-M   'P 1'
#
loop_
_entity.id
_entity.type
_entity.pdbx_description
1 polymer ?
#
loop_
_entity_poly.entity_id
_entity_poly.type
_entity_poly.pdbx_seq_one_letter_code
_entity_poly.pdbx_strand_id
1 'polypeptide(L)'
;LITLTALIMLSVTSAISADDEGVESVTIIGSKDDARNLAGSGTVLSEEDLNKIVDTDIHKILSAVPGLYFRTEDGYGLRPNISIRGTSIDRSAKVTLMEDGVLIAPAPYTSASAYYFPTSGRINSVEVLKGPSSISAGPSTIGGAINLISTPIPEMTSGKLVQEFGENGMMRTHANYGVNSGDFGALIEIHDHSSDGFASIANVGGDTGFDKSDLMLKARYESGNHSLAFKYLDLDETSEQSYVGLSQVSFNKNPHRRYGMTQYDEMQNDGDQTSLTYRGNFENLDIILTTWSNDYHRDWFKVDKANNSKVGGVGNGINNVISAANAGNVAAQGILDGTVATEVKLKHNNRYYTNEGYQLKLKTELGNHSITFGYRDMDDSESRYQDYECFDQSASGTNSALRSCATGYTGSNNRLRESNATSFYIEDTISLGKLALTVGHRSEEYDQIENRWNDGVPTRTMLASGYPKSKSGDYTSTGFGATYNLNENVKLVAGFHEGMTPMFGTDPEKADNIELGVRYLNGTSNLEVFYFQSDYSSLKAECKNSQGGDCDAGDIFDGGAVDVSGIEVSGSKIYQVGSLDFPVGITYTSTDATFANSFDDDGEYWGVVSSGDEVPYVPSSSLAIVLGFVNDSGITGNIRLVSNGSACSTAACGTYQNIDSHNFIDTNLRKAVSDNLDIYMIIENLLDSVDVVARAPKDGARAQKPRTMKFGFSYRF
;
A
#
# COMPACT_ATOMS: atom_id res chain seq x y z
N LEU A 1 -32.95 4.48 10.14
CA LEU A 1 -32.73 5.77 9.46
C LEU A 1 -33.02 5.69 7.96
N ILE A 2 -34.24 5.25 7.58
CA ILE A 2 -34.70 5.23 6.19
C ILE A 2 -35.95 6.12 6.16
N THR A 3 -35.76 7.44 6.07
CA THR A 3 -36.84 8.37 5.69
C THR A 3 -36.26 9.78 5.48
N LEU A 4 -35.48 10.00 4.40
CA LEU A 4 -35.33 11.34 3.82
C LEU A 4 -34.63 11.30 2.46
N THR A 5 -35.25 10.68 1.45
CA THR A 5 -34.81 10.87 0.06
C THR A 5 -36.00 10.69 -0.88
N ALA A 6 -36.86 11.66 -0.91
CA ALA A 6 -37.78 11.84 -2.01
C ALA A 6 -38.19 13.33 -2.06
N LEU A 7 -37.68 14.01 -3.01
CA LEU A 7 -38.20 15.16 -3.76
C LEU A 7 -37.08 16.11 -4.14
N ILE A 8 -36.69 16.06 -5.41
CA ILE A 8 -36.48 17.25 -6.26
C ILE A 8 -36.31 16.70 -7.70
N MET A 9 -37.37 16.73 -8.48
CA MET A 9 -37.29 16.66 -9.94
C MET A 9 -37.55 18.07 -10.46
N LEU A 10 -36.59 18.64 -11.13
CA LEU A 10 -36.81 19.74 -12.10
C LEU A 10 -35.82 19.57 -13.25
N SER A 11 -36.36 19.52 -14.43
CA SER A 11 -35.72 19.33 -15.73
C SER A 11 -35.07 20.60 -16.25
N VAL A 12 -33.76 20.54 -16.59
CA VAL A 12 -33.12 21.46 -17.56
C VAL A 12 -32.10 20.64 -18.36
N THR A 13 -32.21 20.69 -19.68
CA THR A 13 -31.35 20.04 -20.65
C THR A 13 -30.25 20.98 -21.11
N SER A 14 -28.98 20.63 -20.88
CA SER A 14 -27.84 21.11 -21.67
C SER A 14 -26.71 20.11 -21.54
N ALA A 15 -26.18 19.64 -22.65
CA ALA A 15 -25.10 18.71 -22.74
C ALA A 15 -23.77 19.43 -22.46
N ILE A 16 -23.00 18.95 -21.52
CA ILE A 16 -21.58 19.25 -21.33
C ILE A 16 -20.83 17.93 -21.46
N SER A 17 -19.75 17.95 -22.25
CA SER A 17 -18.88 16.79 -22.46
C SER A 17 -18.34 16.29 -21.13
N ALA A 18 -18.69 15.09 -20.75
CA ALA A 18 -18.05 14.37 -19.66
C ALA A 18 -16.61 14.02 -20.06
N ASP A 19 -15.66 14.29 -19.18
CA ASP A 19 -14.36 13.68 -19.24
C ASP A 19 -14.51 12.14 -19.13
N ASP A 20 -13.64 11.42 -19.82
CA ASP A 20 -13.68 9.99 -20.16
C ASP A 20 -13.52 9.03 -18.97
N GLU A 21 -13.86 9.44 -17.74
CA GLU A 21 -13.78 8.67 -16.52
C GLU A 21 -15.16 8.13 -16.14
N GLY A 22 -15.25 6.80 -15.97
CA GLY A 22 -16.49 6.14 -15.59
C GLY A 22 -17.14 6.80 -14.37
N VAL A 23 -18.44 7.07 -14.45
CA VAL A 23 -19.23 7.79 -13.43
C VAL A 23 -19.22 7.11 -12.06
N GLU A 24 -18.85 5.82 -12.03
CA GLU A 24 -18.78 4.98 -10.85
C GLU A 24 -17.47 5.10 -10.07
N SER A 25 -16.41 5.67 -10.65
CA SER A 25 -15.11 5.79 -9.98
C SER A 25 -14.89 7.21 -9.47
N VAL A 26 -14.53 7.39 -8.22
CA VAL A 26 -14.20 8.70 -7.64
C VAL A 26 -12.70 8.91 -7.68
N THR A 27 -12.27 9.78 -8.59
CA THR A 27 -10.87 10.20 -8.71
C THR A 27 -10.55 11.34 -7.75
N ILE A 28 -9.27 11.45 -7.38
CA ILE A 28 -8.73 12.55 -6.57
C ILE A 28 -7.88 13.50 -7.41
N ILE A 29 -7.29 13.01 -8.50
CA ILE A 29 -6.57 13.80 -9.49
C ILE A 29 -7.38 13.87 -10.79
N GLY A 30 -7.75 12.71 -11.34
CA GLY A 30 -8.36 12.56 -12.65
C GLY A 30 -7.34 12.12 -13.70
N SER A 31 -7.02 12.99 -14.63
CA SER A 31 -6.14 12.68 -15.75
C SER A 31 -4.67 13.05 -15.50
N LYS A 32 -3.78 12.61 -16.38
CA LYS A 32 -2.36 13.07 -16.40
C LYS A 32 -2.24 14.58 -16.63
N ASP A 33 -3.20 15.18 -17.34
CA ASP A 33 -3.21 16.62 -17.58
C ASP A 33 -3.64 17.37 -16.32
N ASP A 34 -4.57 16.83 -15.53
CA ASP A 34 -4.95 17.40 -14.23
C ASP A 34 -3.79 17.32 -13.23
N ALA A 35 -3.05 16.21 -13.22
CA ALA A 35 -1.84 16.08 -12.39
C ALA A 35 -0.83 17.21 -12.65
N ARG A 36 -0.72 17.69 -13.89
CA ARG A 36 0.15 18.82 -14.26
C ARG A 36 -0.33 20.16 -13.74
N ASN A 37 -1.58 20.27 -13.37
CA ASN A 37 -2.17 21.52 -12.85
C ASN A 37 -2.16 21.59 -11.33
N LEU A 38 -1.83 20.49 -10.65
CA LEU A 38 -1.73 20.48 -9.19
C LEU A 38 -0.69 21.46 -8.68
N ALA A 39 -1.00 22.10 -7.58
CA ALA A 39 -0.08 23.00 -6.85
C ALA A 39 0.91 22.25 -5.93
N GLY A 40 1.11 20.99 -6.16
CA GLY A 40 2.03 20.06 -5.52
C GLY A 40 2.36 18.91 -6.46
N SER A 41 3.11 17.90 -6.02
CA SER A 41 3.44 16.75 -6.86
C SER A 41 2.29 15.72 -6.86
N GLY A 42 1.97 15.23 -8.05
CA GLY A 42 0.99 14.16 -8.25
C GLY A 42 1.32 13.35 -9.49
N THR A 43 0.96 12.08 -9.48
CA THR A 43 1.21 11.16 -10.59
C THR A 43 -0.04 10.34 -10.87
N VAL A 44 -0.37 10.19 -12.15
CA VAL A 44 -1.41 9.26 -12.62
C VAL A 44 -0.75 8.22 -13.51
N LEU A 45 -0.85 6.95 -13.12
CA LEU A 45 -0.52 5.79 -13.96
C LEU A 45 -1.82 5.35 -14.63
N SER A 46 -1.94 5.58 -15.92
CA SER A 46 -3.12 5.20 -16.71
C SER A 46 -3.14 3.70 -17.02
N GLU A 47 -4.28 3.17 -17.52
CA GLU A 47 -4.38 1.81 -18.01
C GLU A 47 -3.28 1.48 -19.03
N GLU A 48 -2.95 2.42 -19.90
CA GLU A 48 -1.86 2.24 -20.88
C GLU A 48 -0.50 2.04 -20.19
N ASP A 49 -0.21 2.78 -19.11
CA ASP A 49 1.03 2.61 -18.36
C ASP A 49 1.06 1.27 -17.63
N LEU A 50 -0.04 0.86 -17.02
CA LEU A 50 -0.17 -0.44 -16.35
C LEU A 50 -0.02 -1.60 -17.35
N ASN A 51 -0.63 -1.48 -18.52
CA ASN A 51 -0.50 -2.47 -19.61
C ASN A 51 0.94 -2.56 -20.17
N LYS A 52 1.76 -1.51 -20.05
CA LYS A 52 3.19 -1.55 -20.39
C LYS A 52 4.04 -2.21 -19.31
N ILE A 53 3.71 -1.99 -18.04
CA ILE A 53 4.42 -2.59 -16.90
C ILE A 53 4.18 -4.10 -16.86
N VAL A 54 2.97 -4.57 -17.14
CA VAL A 54 2.55 -5.98 -17.20
C VAL A 54 2.99 -6.75 -15.94
N ASP A 55 2.67 -6.23 -14.75
CA ASP A 55 3.01 -6.85 -13.47
C ASP A 55 1.81 -6.91 -12.52
N THR A 56 1.82 -7.85 -11.61
CA THR A 56 0.81 -7.99 -10.56
C THR A 56 1.35 -7.59 -9.17
N ASP A 57 2.65 -7.41 -9.03
CA ASP A 57 3.25 -6.89 -7.81
C ASP A 57 3.11 -5.36 -7.77
N ILE A 58 2.32 -4.86 -6.84
CA ILE A 58 2.07 -3.41 -6.69
C ILE A 58 3.35 -2.60 -6.42
N HIS A 59 4.36 -3.18 -5.76
CA HIS A 59 5.64 -2.51 -5.54
C HIS A 59 6.34 -2.20 -6.88
N LYS A 60 6.28 -3.14 -7.82
CA LYS A 60 6.84 -2.97 -9.14
C LYS A 60 6.05 -1.93 -9.96
N ILE A 61 4.72 -1.94 -9.86
CA ILE A 61 3.86 -0.95 -10.51
C ILE A 61 4.21 0.45 -10.01
N LEU A 62 4.19 0.64 -8.69
CA LEU A 62 4.43 1.93 -8.06
C LEU A 62 5.89 2.41 -8.14
N SER A 63 6.86 1.55 -8.52
CA SER A 63 8.24 1.98 -8.76
C SER A 63 8.37 2.98 -9.92
N ALA A 64 7.33 3.13 -10.74
CA ALA A 64 7.23 4.17 -11.76
C ALA A 64 6.91 5.57 -11.18
N VAL A 65 6.61 5.68 -9.88
CA VAL A 65 6.27 6.95 -9.21
C VAL A 65 7.43 7.37 -8.32
N PRO A 66 7.99 8.61 -8.50
CA PRO A 66 9.08 9.07 -7.67
C PRO A 66 8.62 9.34 -6.23
N GLY A 67 9.53 9.20 -5.26
CA GLY A 67 9.27 9.45 -3.84
C GLY A 67 8.60 8.29 -3.10
N LEU A 68 8.37 7.14 -3.75
CA LEU A 68 7.83 5.94 -3.13
C LEU A 68 8.96 4.94 -2.84
N TYR A 69 8.91 4.35 -1.66
CA TYR A 69 9.83 3.29 -1.21
C TYR A 69 9.08 2.06 -0.76
N PHE A 70 9.71 0.90 -0.90
CA PHE A 70 9.06 -0.39 -0.67
C PHE A 70 9.93 -1.31 0.16
N ARG A 71 9.30 -2.09 1.05
CA ARG A 71 9.90 -3.23 1.71
C ARG A 71 9.22 -4.49 1.19
N THR A 72 9.91 -5.25 0.35
CA THR A 72 9.40 -6.47 -0.25
C THR A 72 9.51 -7.63 0.73
N GLU A 73 8.40 -8.28 1.08
CA GLU A 73 8.40 -9.40 2.03
C GLU A 73 8.14 -10.76 1.39
N ASP A 74 7.19 -10.84 0.47
CA ASP A 74 6.71 -12.10 -0.12
C ASP A 74 7.16 -12.31 -1.58
N GLY A 75 7.57 -11.26 -2.28
CA GLY A 75 7.95 -11.31 -3.70
C GLY A 75 6.77 -11.38 -4.67
N TYR A 76 5.54 -11.19 -4.17
CA TYR A 76 4.30 -11.18 -4.95
C TYR A 76 3.46 -9.91 -4.73
N GLY A 77 3.81 -9.10 -3.73
CA GLY A 77 3.11 -7.85 -3.40
C GLY A 77 1.76 -8.06 -2.70
N LEU A 78 1.56 -9.18 -2.02
CA LEU A 78 0.30 -9.51 -1.34
C LEU A 78 -0.02 -8.53 -0.21
N ARG A 79 0.99 -8.10 0.52
CA ARG A 79 0.88 -7.20 1.68
C ARG A 79 1.90 -6.08 1.59
N PRO A 80 1.58 -5.01 0.84
CA PRO A 80 2.55 -3.99 0.54
C PRO A 80 2.98 -3.20 1.77
N ASN A 81 4.27 -2.90 1.80
CA ASN A 81 4.86 -1.93 2.69
C ASN A 81 5.31 -0.76 1.83
N ILE A 82 4.57 0.33 1.86
CA ILE A 82 4.79 1.52 1.05
C ILE A 82 5.08 2.69 1.97
N SER A 83 6.16 3.40 1.68
CA SER A 83 6.49 4.71 2.26
C SER A 83 6.46 5.77 1.18
N ILE A 84 5.99 6.95 1.51
CA ILE A 84 6.08 8.14 0.66
C ILE A 84 7.01 9.12 1.36
N ARG A 85 8.13 9.52 0.71
CA ARG A 85 9.06 10.54 1.21
C ARG A 85 9.52 10.31 2.66
N GLY A 86 9.89 9.08 2.99
CA GLY A 86 10.46 8.76 4.31
C GLY A 86 9.46 8.58 5.46
N THR A 87 8.13 8.50 5.20
CA THR A 87 7.18 8.02 6.21
C THR A 87 7.51 6.59 6.62
N SER A 88 7.10 6.17 7.83
CA SER A 88 7.31 4.79 8.27
C SER A 88 6.64 3.81 7.29
N ILE A 89 7.42 2.83 6.83
CA ILE A 89 7.03 1.91 5.75
C ILE A 89 6.08 0.78 6.20
N ASP A 90 5.99 0.52 7.50
CA ASP A 90 5.35 -0.70 7.99
C ASP A 90 3.87 -0.80 7.65
N ARG A 91 3.55 -1.78 6.78
CA ARG A 91 2.19 -2.06 6.28
C ARG A 91 1.47 -0.83 5.72
N SER A 92 2.22 0.10 5.12
CA SER A 92 1.67 1.32 4.52
C SER A 92 0.78 2.15 5.47
N ALA A 93 0.91 1.97 6.78
CA ALA A 93 -0.01 2.53 7.79
C ALA A 93 -0.05 4.07 7.82
N LYS A 94 0.94 4.73 7.20
CA LYS A 94 1.04 6.20 7.14
C LYS A 94 0.79 6.78 5.75
N VAL A 95 0.20 5.98 4.87
CA VAL A 95 -0.25 6.39 3.54
C VAL A 95 -1.77 6.27 3.49
N THR A 96 -2.45 7.31 3.05
CA THR A 96 -3.89 7.21 2.80
C THR A 96 -4.13 6.33 1.57
N LEU A 97 -4.69 5.14 1.79
CA LEU A 97 -5.01 4.18 0.74
C LEU A 97 -6.50 4.24 0.42
N MET A 98 -6.82 4.38 -0.86
CA MET A 98 -8.19 4.43 -1.35
C MET A 98 -8.39 3.52 -2.57
N GLU A 99 -9.63 3.07 -2.76
CA GLU A 99 -10.11 2.49 -4.00
C GLU A 99 -11.39 3.19 -4.41
N ASP A 100 -11.42 3.74 -5.64
CA ASP A 100 -12.52 4.57 -6.14
C ASP A 100 -12.91 5.71 -5.17
N GLY A 101 -11.90 6.32 -4.52
CA GLY A 101 -12.07 7.42 -3.56
C GLY A 101 -12.56 7.01 -2.16
N VAL A 102 -12.79 5.73 -1.90
CA VAL A 102 -13.16 5.18 -0.58
C VAL A 102 -11.93 4.68 0.15
N LEU A 103 -11.80 4.97 1.45
CA LEU A 103 -10.69 4.47 2.28
C LEU A 103 -10.75 2.94 2.40
N ILE A 104 -9.64 2.26 2.07
CA ILE A 104 -9.54 0.79 2.05
C ILE A 104 -8.60 0.22 3.11
N ALA A 105 -7.85 1.03 3.86
CA ALA A 105 -7.19 0.50 5.05
C ALA A 105 -8.26 -0.17 5.93
N PRO A 106 -8.01 -1.37 6.48
CA PRO A 106 -9.05 -2.14 7.18
C PRO A 106 -9.77 -1.35 8.27
N ALA A 107 -9.05 -0.51 9.00
CA ALA A 107 -9.61 0.44 9.96
C ALA A 107 -8.71 1.70 10.02
N PRO A 108 -9.00 2.75 9.23
CA PRO A 108 -8.10 3.89 8.99
C PRO A 108 -7.66 4.66 10.23
N TYR A 109 -8.50 4.74 11.28
CA TYR A 109 -8.19 5.47 12.51
C TYR A 109 -7.80 4.56 13.68
N THR A 110 -8.20 3.28 13.67
CA THR A 110 -7.89 2.34 14.77
C THR A 110 -6.75 1.38 14.45
N SER A 111 -6.57 1.00 13.17
CA SER A 111 -5.55 0.05 12.70
C SER A 111 -5.34 0.19 11.19
N ALA A 112 -4.65 1.24 10.78
CA ALA A 112 -4.48 1.62 9.37
C ALA A 112 -3.57 0.68 8.55
N SER A 113 -3.04 -0.40 9.15
CA SER A 113 -2.12 -1.32 8.49
C SER A 113 -2.76 -2.04 7.31
N ALA A 114 -2.18 -1.92 6.11
CA ALA A 114 -2.67 -2.53 4.87
C ALA A 114 -2.45 -4.05 4.83
N TYR A 115 -3.23 -4.79 5.59
CA TYR A 115 -3.31 -6.25 5.48
C TYR A 115 -4.23 -6.70 4.35
N TYR A 116 -5.17 -5.87 3.95
CA TYR A 116 -5.84 -5.92 2.67
C TYR A 116 -5.19 -4.94 1.71
N PHE A 117 -5.00 -5.37 0.47
CA PHE A 117 -4.65 -4.51 -0.65
C PHE A 117 -5.34 -5.02 -1.91
N PRO A 118 -5.97 -4.14 -2.72
CA PRO A 118 -6.65 -4.52 -3.95
C PRO A 118 -5.75 -5.30 -4.89
N THR A 119 -6.31 -6.32 -5.52
CA THR A 119 -5.57 -7.11 -6.51
C THR A 119 -5.22 -6.23 -7.71
N SER A 120 -3.93 -5.96 -7.90
CA SER A 120 -3.45 -5.01 -8.91
C SER A 120 -3.88 -5.37 -10.34
N GLY A 121 -4.14 -6.64 -10.61
CA GLY A 121 -4.60 -7.10 -11.93
C GLY A 121 -5.99 -6.59 -12.35
N ARG A 122 -6.81 -6.09 -11.41
CA ARG A 122 -8.13 -5.49 -11.68
C ARG A 122 -8.14 -3.95 -11.56
N ILE A 123 -6.98 -3.34 -11.35
CA ILE A 123 -6.86 -1.90 -11.26
C ILE A 123 -6.65 -1.31 -12.66
N ASN A 124 -7.48 -0.32 -12.99
CA ASN A 124 -7.47 0.37 -14.28
C ASN A 124 -6.49 1.55 -14.31
N SER A 125 -6.39 2.30 -13.21
CA SER A 125 -5.42 3.39 -13.07
C SER A 125 -5.03 3.58 -11.61
N VAL A 126 -3.90 4.28 -11.37
CA VAL A 126 -3.41 4.60 -10.04
C VAL A 126 -3.10 6.08 -9.96
N GLU A 127 -3.65 6.73 -8.96
CA GLU A 127 -3.37 8.13 -8.63
C GLU A 127 -2.53 8.21 -7.36
N VAL A 128 -1.48 9.02 -7.39
CA VAL A 128 -0.62 9.27 -6.22
C VAL A 128 -0.53 10.76 -5.98
N LEU A 129 -1.03 11.22 -4.84
CA LEU A 129 -0.91 12.61 -4.38
C LEU A 129 0.18 12.71 -3.32
N LYS A 130 0.98 13.77 -3.42
CA LYS A 130 2.05 14.07 -2.44
C LYS A 130 2.06 15.55 -2.12
N GLY A 131 2.64 15.90 -0.97
CA GLY A 131 2.78 17.30 -0.57
C GLY A 131 1.45 18.05 -0.43
N PRO A 132 1.38 19.35 -0.76
CA PRO A 132 0.19 20.19 -0.56
C PRO A 132 -1.08 19.67 -1.19
N SER A 133 -0.97 18.93 -2.30
CA SER A 133 -2.12 18.34 -2.98
C SER A 133 -2.81 17.22 -2.18
N SER A 134 -2.16 16.68 -1.13
CA SER A 134 -2.73 15.60 -0.31
C SER A 134 -3.75 16.07 0.72
N ILE A 135 -3.94 17.38 0.91
CA ILE A 135 -4.84 17.93 1.94
C ILE A 135 -6.30 17.48 1.76
N SER A 136 -6.74 17.27 0.51
CA SER A 136 -8.07 16.77 0.19
C SER A 136 -8.25 15.27 0.44
N ALA A 137 -7.17 14.51 0.60
CA ALA A 137 -7.13 13.05 0.62
C ALA A 137 -6.63 12.47 1.97
N GLY A 138 -7.12 12.98 3.11
CA GLY A 138 -6.78 12.47 4.44
C GLY A 138 -7.45 11.12 4.76
N PRO A 139 -7.11 10.50 5.94
CA PRO A 139 -6.58 11.17 7.12
C PRO A 139 -5.06 11.36 7.18
N SER A 140 -4.25 10.51 6.53
CA SER A 140 -2.79 10.62 6.57
C SER A 140 -2.31 11.53 5.44
N THR A 141 -1.90 12.76 5.76
CA THR A 141 -1.54 13.78 4.77
C THR A 141 -0.05 14.14 4.74
N ILE A 142 0.77 13.60 5.65
CA ILE A 142 2.22 13.87 5.66
C ILE A 142 2.89 13.29 4.41
N GLY A 143 2.77 12.00 4.20
CA GLY A 143 3.33 11.33 3.02
C GLY A 143 2.49 11.61 1.78
N GLY A 144 1.20 11.38 1.88
CA GLY A 144 0.25 11.53 0.78
C GLY A 144 -0.74 10.39 0.67
N ALA A 145 -1.35 10.28 -0.50
CA ALA A 145 -2.41 9.32 -0.77
C ALA A 145 -2.19 8.53 -2.06
N ILE A 146 -2.67 7.30 -2.06
CA ILE A 146 -2.74 6.43 -3.24
C ILE A 146 -4.22 6.07 -3.43
N ASN A 147 -4.78 6.39 -4.59
CA ASN A 147 -6.11 6.00 -4.99
C ASN A 147 -6.03 5.03 -6.17
N LEU A 148 -6.60 3.86 -6.01
CA LEU A 148 -6.64 2.80 -6.99
C LEU A 148 -7.99 2.86 -7.68
N ILE A 149 -8.01 3.01 -9.00
CA ILE A 149 -9.25 3.04 -9.78
C ILE A 149 -9.51 1.65 -10.32
N SER A 150 -10.61 1.05 -9.90
CA SER A 150 -11.03 -0.28 -10.33
C SER A 150 -11.62 -0.26 -11.74
N THR A 151 -11.66 -1.41 -12.41
CA THR A 151 -12.18 -1.56 -13.78
C THR A 151 -13.53 -0.85 -13.94
N PRO A 152 -13.67 0.12 -14.88
CA PRO A 152 -14.91 0.84 -15.09
C PRO A 152 -15.93 0.00 -15.87
N ILE A 153 -17.22 0.37 -15.76
CA ILE A 153 -18.27 -0.14 -16.66
C ILE A 153 -17.97 0.39 -18.06
N PRO A 154 -17.83 -0.46 -19.09
CA PRO A 154 -17.43 0.00 -20.42
C PRO A 154 -18.53 0.83 -21.08
N GLU A 155 -18.13 1.79 -21.92
CA GLU A 155 -19.06 2.61 -22.71
C GLU A 155 -19.87 1.80 -23.73
N MET A 156 -19.25 0.75 -24.28
CA MET A 156 -19.89 -0.22 -25.17
C MET A 156 -19.77 -1.61 -24.58
N THR A 157 -20.80 -2.44 -24.79
CA THR A 157 -20.75 -3.84 -24.35
C THR A 157 -19.49 -4.51 -24.82
N SER A 158 -18.66 -4.95 -23.90
CA SER A 158 -17.38 -5.57 -24.16
C SER A 158 -16.92 -6.45 -23.01
N GLY A 159 -15.94 -7.29 -23.27
CA GLY A 159 -15.30 -8.12 -22.26
C GLY A 159 -13.82 -8.33 -22.54
N LYS A 160 -13.10 -8.75 -21.51
CA LYS A 160 -11.67 -9.06 -21.55
C LYS A 160 -11.41 -10.35 -20.79
N LEU A 161 -10.58 -11.22 -21.35
CA LEU A 161 -10.04 -12.39 -20.67
C LEU A 161 -8.53 -12.36 -20.76
N VAL A 162 -7.88 -12.41 -19.59
CA VAL A 162 -6.42 -12.57 -19.47
C VAL A 162 -6.15 -13.92 -18.81
N GLN A 163 -5.29 -14.71 -19.38
CA GLN A 163 -4.81 -15.95 -18.78
C GLN A 163 -3.29 -15.97 -18.79
N GLU A 164 -2.70 -16.26 -17.64
CA GLU A 164 -1.26 -16.40 -17.47
C GLU A 164 -0.91 -17.73 -16.82
N PHE A 165 0.27 -18.23 -17.19
CA PHE A 165 0.90 -19.41 -16.63
C PHE A 165 2.38 -19.10 -16.40
N GLY A 166 2.93 -19.55 -15.29
CA GLY A 166 4.31 -19.29 -14.95
C GLY A 166 4.97 -20.43 -14.19
N GLU A 167 6.24 -20.22 -13.87
CA GLU A 167 6.99 -21.13 -13.01
C GLU A 167 6.38 -21.14 -11.59
N ASN A 168 6.72 -22.15 -10.79
CA ASN A 168 6.20 -22.37 -9.43
C ASN A 168 4.67 -22.51 -9.39
N GLY A 169 4.09 -23.25 -10.36
CA GLY A 169 2.65 -23.46 -10.42
C GLY A 169 1.82 -22.18 -10.63
N MET A 170 2.45 -21.07 -10.99
CA MET A 170 1.75 -19.79 -11.11
C MET A 170 0.67 -19.86 -12.19
N MET A 171 -0.54 -19.50 -11.81
CA MET A 171 -1.69 -19.34 -12.69
C MET A 171 -2.43 -18.05 -12.34
N ARG A 172 -2.84 -17.27 -13.37
CA ARG A 172 -3.68 -16.10 -13.19
C ARG A 172 -4.77 -16.08 -14.25
N THR A 173 -6.00 -15.97 -13.81
CA THR A 173 -7.17 -15.73 -14.65
C THR A 173 -7.78 -14.40 -14.26
N HIS A 174 -7.95 -13.49 -15.19
CA HIS A 174 -8.68 -12.25 -15.02
C HIS A 174 -9.68 -12.12 -16.16
N ALA A 175 -10.94 -12.05 -15.82
CA ALA A 175 -12.01 -11.91 -16.79
C ALA A 175 -13.01 -10.85 -16.34
N ASN A 176 -13.42 -10.00 -17.27
CA ASN A 176 -14.52 -9.08 -17.05
C ASN A 176 -15.47 -9.06 -18.25
N TYR A 177 -16.71 -8.72 -17.97
CA TYR A 177 -17.74 -8.47 -19.00
C TYR A 177 -18.67 -7.37 -18.53
N GLY A 178 -18.76 -6.33 -19.34
CA GLY A 178 -19.61 -5.20 -19.08
C GLY A 178 -20.63 -4.97 -20.19
N VAL A 179 -21.80 -4.52 -19.79
CA VAL A 179 -22.89 -4.13 -20.69
C VAL A 179 -23.25 -2.67 -20.46
N ASN A 180 -23.52 -1.97 -21.55
CA ASN A 180 -24.09 -0.62 -21.50
C ASN A 180 -25.30 -0.57 -22.42
N SER A 181 -26.44 -0.14 -21.91
CA SER A 181 -27.71 -0.06 -22.61
C SER A 181 -28.41 1.25 -22.28
N GLY A 182 -27.93 2.35 -22.88
CA GLY A 182 -28.47 3.68 -22.64
C GLY A 182 -28.26 4.14 -21.19
N ASP A 183 -29.32 4.28 -20.42
CA ASP A 183 -29.27 4.79 -19.05
C ASP A 183 -28.71 3.76 -18.05
N PHE A 184 -28.51 2.47 -18.45
CA PHE A 184 -28.06 1.39 -17.58
C PHE A 184 -26.72 0.80 -18.02
N GLY A 185 -25.82 0.64 -17.08
CA GLY A 185 -24.58 -0.08 -17.24
C GLY A 185 -24.39 -1.12 -16.13
N ALA A 186 -23.68 -2.21 -16.43
CA ALA A 186 -23.28 -3.20 -15.45
C ALA A 186 -21.96 -3.87 -15.83
N LEU A 187 -21.22 -4.31 -14.83
CA LEU A 187 -19.96 -5.03 -14.97
C LEU A 187 -19.92 -6.20 -13.99
N ILE A 188 -19.44 -7.34 -14.46
CA ILE A 188 -18.94 -8.42 -13.62
C ILE A 188 -17.46 -8.63 -13.91
N GLU A 189 -16.66 -8.80 -12.87
CA GLU A 189 -15.23 -9.06 -12.97
C GLU A 189 -14.83 -10.14 -11.98
N ILE A 190 -14.01 -11.08 -12.45
CA ILE A 190 -13.37 -12.11 -11.62
C ILE A 190 -11.86 -12.03 -11.80
N HIS A 191 -11.15 -12.17 -10.72
CA HIS A 191 -9.70 -12.30 -10.70
C HIS A 191 -9.29 -13.45 -9.80
N ASP A 192 -8.55 -14.41 -10.35
CA ASP A 192 -8.04 -15.58 -9.65
C ASP A 192 -6.53 -15.66 -9.90
N HIS A 193 -5.72 -15.77 -8.84
CA HIS A 193 -4.27 -15.76 -8.94
C HIS A 193 -3.68 -16.68 -7.88
N SER A 194 -2.89 -17.65 -8.32
CA SER A 194 -2.24 -18.62 -7.43
C SER A 194 -0.80 -18.90 -7.80
N SER A 195 -0.03 -19.42 -6.86
CA SER A 195 1.34 -19.90 -7.05
C SER A 195 1.71 -20.85 -5.91
N ASP A 196 2.46 -21.92 -6.19
CA ASP A 196 3.03 -22.82 -5.18
C ASP A 196 4.19 -22.16 -4.40
N GLY A 197 4.63 -20.94 -4.80
CA GLY A 197 5.74 -20.22 -4.18
C GLY A 197 7.12 -20.69 -4.62
N PHE A 198 8.12 -19.83 -4.43
CA PHE A 198 9.50 -20.09 -4.87
C PHE A 198 10.44 -20.59 -3.77
N ALA A 199 9.99 -20.55 -2.51
CA ALA A 199 10.81 -21.00 -1.39
C ALA A 199 10.54 -22.47 -1.06
N SER A 200 11.50 -23.14 -0.40
CA SER A 200 11.36 -24.51 0.09
C SER A 200 11.42 -24.55 1.61
N ILE A 201 10.51 -25.29 2.26
CA ILE A 201 10.51 -25.48 3.70
C ILE A 201 11.54 -26.58 4.05
N ALA A 202 12.57 -26.18 4.79
CA ALA A 202 13.67 -27.09 5.14
C ALA A 202 13.19 -28.27 5.96
N ASN A 203 13.62 -29.48 5.58
CA ASN A 203 13.35 -30.77 6.23
C ASN A 203 11.88 -31.23 6.14
N VAL A 204 10.97 -30.44 5.62
CA VAL A 204 9.54 -30.72 5.56
C VAL A 204 9.03 -30.78 4.12
N GLY A 205 9.41 -29.80 3.30
CA GLY A 205 8.77 -29.56 2.01
C GLY A 205 7.40 -28.89 2.19
N GLY A 206 6.65 -28.78 1.11
CA GLY A 206 5.32 -28.18 1.10
C GLY A 206 5.28 -26.86 0.35
N ASP A 207 4.09 -26.31 0.24
CA ASP A 207 3.78 -25.07 -0.43
C ASP A 207 4.29 -23.86 0.37
N THR A 208 4.62 -22.78 -0.33
CA THR A 208 5.03 -21.50 0.24
C THR A 208 4.39 -20.33 -0.50
N GLY A 209 3.39 -20.61 -1.27
CA GLY A 209 2.73 -19.69 -2.18
C GLY A 209 1.44 -19.10 -1.64
N PHE A 210 0.46 -18.96 -2.51
CA PHE A 210 -0.82 -18.34 -2.19
C PHE A 210 -1.88 -18.70 -3.22
N ASP A 211 -3.13 -18.60 -2.78
CA ASP A 211 -4.34 -18.54 -3.61
C ASP A 211 -5.09 -17.26 -3.26
N LYS A 212 -5.49 -16.48 -4.26
CA LYS A 212 -6.23 -15.24 -4.11
C LYS A 212 -7.30 -15.11 -5.17
N SER A 213 -8.53 -14.80 -4.75
CA SER A 213 -9.67 -14.61 -5.64
C SER A 213 -10.45 -13.35 -5.28
N ASP A 214 -10.91 -12.63 -6.30
CA ASP A 214 -11.80 -11.47 -6.18
C ASP A 214 -12.99 -11.64 -7.12
N LEU A 215 -14.19 -11.29 -6.66
CA LEU A 215 -15.40 -11.10 -7.47
C LEU A 215 -15.89 -9.67 -7.31
N MET A 216 -15.95 -8.91 -8.39
CA MET A 216 -16.49 -7.55 -8.39
C MET A 216 -17.74 -7.45 -9.26
N LEU A 217 -18.76 -6.77 -8.73
CA LEU A 217 -19.98 -6.42 -9.42
C LEU A 217 -20.17 -4.91 -9.40
N LYS A 218 -20.46 -4.31 -10.55
CA LYS A 218 -20.86 -2.90 -10.63
C LYS A 218 -22.19 -2.77 -11.38
N ALA A 219 -22.98 -1.80 -10.98
CA ALA A 219 -24.19 -1.39 -11.70
C ALA A 219 -24.32 0.13 -11.68
N ARG A 220 -24.78 0.72 -12.79
CA ARG A 220 -24.94 2.16 -12.95
C ARG A 220 -26.28 2.47 -13.58
N TYR A 221 -26.92 3.53 -13.09
CA TYR A 221 -28.06 4.16 -13.70
C TYR A 221 -27.78 5.65 -13.91
N GLU A 222 -28.00 6.13 -15.12
CA GLU A 222 -27.82 7.54 -15.50
C GLU A 222 -29.14 8.12 -16.04
N SER A 223 -29.47 9.33 -15.64
CA SER A 223 -30.61 10.05 -16.15
C SER A 223 -30.38 11.56 -16.13
N GLY A 224 -30.20 12.14 -17.30
CA GLY A 224 -29.88 13.57 -17.44
C GLY A 224 -28.56 13.89 -16.71
N ASN A 225 -28.63 14.80 -15.74
CA ASN A 225 -27.47 15.25 -14.98
C ASN A 225 -27.21 14.41 -13.71
N HIS A 226 -27.87 13.26 -13.56
CA HIS A 226 -27.80 12.42 -12.37
C HIS A 226 -27.28 11.04 -12.73
N SER A 227 -26.42 10.50 -11.88
CA SER A 227 -26.04 9.10 -11.94
C SER A 227 -26.03 8.48 -10.55
N LEU A 228 -26.29 7.18 -10.51
CA LEU A 228 -26.20 6.34 -9.31
C LEU A 228 -25.43 5.09 -9.66
N ALA A 229 -24.34 4.84 -8.95
CA ALA A 229 -23.47 3.69 -9.16
C ALA A 229 -23.38 2.85 -7.89
N PHE A 230 -23.52 1.54 -8.05
CA PHE A 230 -23.35 0.54 -7.01
C PHE A 230 -22.12 -0.29 -7.32
N LYS A 231 -21.31 -0.63 -6.29
CA LYS A 231 -20.18 -1.55 -6.36
C LYS A 231 -20.29 -2.55 -5.20
N TYR A 232 -20.04 -3.80 -5.50
CA TYR A 232 -19.81 -4.89 -4.55
C TYR A 232 -18.53 -5.61 -4.92
N LEU A 233 -17.69 -5.90 -3.93
CA LEU A 233 -16.48 -6.68 -4.05
C LEU A 233 -16.47 -7.72 -2.96
N ASP A 234 -16.18 -8.97 -3.31
CA ASP A 234 -15.89 -10.08 -2.43
C ASP A 234 -14.47 -10.56 -2.69
N LEU A 235 -13.72 -10.82 -1.63
CA LEU A 235 -12.32 -11.23 -1.70
C LEU A 235 -12.00 -12.35 -0.75
N ASP A 236 -11.12 -13.26 -1.20
CA ASP A 236 -10.56 -14.34 -0.41
C ASP A 236 -9.08 -14.53 -0.73
N GLU A 237 -8.25 -14.75 0.29
CA GLU A 237 -6.82 -15.03 0.13
C GLU A 237 -6.37 -16.02 1.20
N THR A 238 -5.76 -17.12 0.77
CA THR A 238 -4.92 -17.97 1.63
C THR A 238 -3.48 -17.87 1.18
N SER A 239 -2.53 -17.61 2.08
CA SER A 239 -1.13 -17.56 1.72
C SER A 239 -0.25 -18.23 2.76
N GLU A 240 0.62 -19.13 2.31
CA GLU A 240 1.59 -19.87 3.11
C GLU A 240 2.80 -19.01 3.50
N GLN A 241 2.65 -17.69 3.59
CA GLN A 241 3.74 -16.75 3.81
C GLN A 241 4.15 -16.66 5.28
N SER A 242 5.45 -16.74 5.52
CA SER A 242 6.05 -16.53 6.83
C SER A 242 6.65 -15.13 6.97
N TYR A 243 6.51 -14.51 8.15
CA TYR A 243 7.24 -13.26 8.41
C TYR A 243 8.69 -13.51 8.87
N VAL A 244 9.10 -14.77 9.06
CA VAL A 244 10.43 -15.15 9.58
C VAL A 244 11.48 -15.11 8.46
N GLY A 245 12.35 -14.10 8.50
CA GLY A 245 13.52 -14.01 7.63
C GLY A 245 14.67 -14.94 8.07
N LEU A 246 15.68 -15.07 7.24
CA LEU A 246 16.80 -15.97 7.44
C LEU A 246 17.93 -15.30 8.25
N SER A 247 18.63 -16.07 9.11
CA SER A 247 19.97 -15.65 9.56
C SER A 247 20.90 -15.51 8.36
N GLN A 248 21.95 -14.69 8.47
CA GLN A 248 22.89 -14.49 7.37
C GLN A 248 23.58 -15.81 6.96
N VAL A 249 23.84 -16.69 7.91
CA VAL A 249 24.42 -18.02 7.64
C VAL A 249 23.44 -18.87 6.82
N SER A 250 22.16 -18.87 7.17
CA SER A 250 21.14 -19.60 6.45
C SER A 250 20.89 -19.02 5.05
N PHE A 251 20.88 -17.69 4.92
CA PHE A 251 20.74 -16.99 3.64
C PHE A 251 21.89 -17.35 2.69
N ASN A 252 23.12 -17.29 3.15
CA ASN A 252 24.29 -17.62 2.34
C ASN A 252 24.32 -19.09 1.88
N LYS A 253 23.68 -19.98 2.64
CA LYS A 253 23.58 -21.41 2.32
C LYS A 253 22.50 -21.70 1.29
N ASN A 254 21.33 -21.12 1.45
CA ASN A 254 20.21 -21.21 0.52
C ASN A 254 19.25 -20.02 0.77
N PRO A 255 19.29 -19.00 -0.07
CA PRO A 255 18.49 -17.77 0.11
C PRO A 255 16.99 -18.01 -0.07
N HIS A 256 16.58 -19.03 -0.85
CA HIS A 256 15.20 -19.37 -1.14
C HIS A 256 14.69 -20.54 -0.26
N ARG A 257 15.09 -20.54 1.02
CA ARG A 257 14.58 -21.50 2.00
C ARG A 257 13.68 -20.84 3.04
N ARG A 258 12.85 -21.63 3.69
CA ARG A 258 12.17 -21.32 4.95
C ARG A 258 12.63 -22.31 6.04
N TYR A 259 12.55 -21.89 7.30
CA TYR A 259 12.83 -22.80 8.40
C TYR A 259 11.72 -23.83 8.58
N GLY A 260 12.07 -25.07 8.96
CA GLY A 260 11.09 -26.13 9.19
C GLY A 260 10.05 -25.78 10.27
N MET A 261 10.42 -24.94 11.26
CA MET A 261 9.50 -24.45 12.28
C MET A 261 8.34 -23.60 11.75
N THR A 262 8.49 -23.03 10.53
CA THR A 262 7.46 -22.20 9.89
C THR A 262 6.50 -23.01 9.00
N GLN A 263 6.50 -24.34 9.10
CA GLN A 263 5.71 -25.24 8.24
C GLN A 263 4.20 -25.05 8.33
N TYR A 264 3.73 -24.39 9.39
CA TYR A 264 2.32 -24.09 9.63
C TYR A 264 2.01 -22.59 9.51
N ASP A 265 3.01 -21.76 9.10
CA ASP A 265 2.75 -20.34 8.91
C ASP A 265 1.81 -20.16 7.70
N GLU A 266 0.61 -19.68 7.96
CA GLU A 266 -0.45 -19.46 7.01
C GLU A 266 -1.19 -18.17 7.35
N MET A 267 -1.61 -17.42 6.36
CA MET A 267 -2.47 -16.27 6.51
C MET A 267 -3.73 -16.47 5.70
N GLN A 268 -4.87 -16.35 6.34
CA GLN A 268 -6.19 -16.36 5.75
C GLN A 268 -6.78 -14.94 5.83
N ASN A 269 -7.26 -14.42 4.71
CA ASN A 269 -7.93 -13.15 4.60
C ASN A 269 -9.21 -13.33 3.82
N ASP A 270 -10.29 -12.75 4.33
CA ASP A 270 -11.58 -12.68 3.63
C ASP A 270 -12.25 -11.33 3.93
N GLY A 271 -13.09 -10.87 3.03
CA GLY A 271 -13.84 -9.66 3.26
C GLY A 271 -14.72 -9.24 2.11
N ASP A 272 -15.60 -8.31 2.38
CA ASP A 272 -16.45 -7.71 1.38
C ASP A 272 -16.48 -6.18 1.49
N GLN A 273 -16.73 -5.54 0.36
CA GLN A 273 -16.86 -4.09 0.25
C GLN A 273 -18.10 -3.76 -0.55
N THR A 274 -18.89 -2.86 -0.03
CA THR A 274 -20.07 -2.34 -0.71
C THR A 274 -20.01 -0.83 -0.75
N SER A 275 -20.31 -0.23 -1.90
CA SER A 275 -20.46 1.23 -1.99
C SER A 275 -21.58 1.64 -2.92
N LEU A 276 -22.15 2.82 -2.63
CA LEU A 276 -23.17 3.48 -3.45
C LEU A 276 -22.74 4.93 -3.65
N THR A 277 -22.55 5.32 -4.91
CA THR A 277 -22.12 6.67 -5.28
C THR A 277 -23.20 7.35 -6.12
N TYR A 278 -23.65 8.51 -5.67
CA TYR A 278 -24.49 9.43 -6.45
C TYR A 278 -23.64 10.56 -7.00
N ARG A 279 -23.82 10.90 -8.27
CA ARG A 279 -23.29 12.12 -8.88
C ARG A 279 -24.42 12.96 -9.45
N GLY A 280 -24.31 14.28 -9.26
CA GLY A 280 -25.17 15.28 -9.87
C GLY A 280 -24.31 16.37 -10.51
N ASN A 281 -24.44 16.57 -11.83
CA ASN A 281 -23.69 17.57 -12.58
C ASN A 281 -24.63 18.70 -12.96
N PHE A 282 -24.43 19.88 -12.38
CA PHE A 282 -25.22 21.08 -12.64
C PHE A 282 -24.30 22.14 -13.25
N GLU A 283 -24.86 23.14 -13.91
CA GLU A 283 -24.13 24.14 -14.70
C GLU A 283 -22.81 24.66 -14.05
N ASN A 284 -22.82 24.86 -12.72
CA ASN A 284 -21.65 25.35 -11.98
C ASN A 284 -21.38 24.56 -10.69
N LEU A 285 -22.02 23.39 -10.53
CA LEU A 285 -21.88 22.61 -9.29
C LEU A 285 -21.90 21.12 -9.59
N ASP A 286 -20.83 20.45 -9.25
CA ASP A 286 -20.74 19.00 -9.22
C ASP A 286 -20.91 18.50 -7.79
N ILE A 287 -21.74 17.49 -7.62
CA ILE A 287 -22.03 16.84 -6.34
C ILE A 287 -21.64 15.37 -6.46
N ILE A 288 -20.82 14.88 -5.53
CA ILE A 288 -20.53 13.46 -5.40
C ILE A 288 -20.83 13.07 -3.95
N LEU A 289 -21.74 12.12 -3.76
CA LEU A 289 -22.05 11.55 -2.46
C LEU A 289 -21.81 10.05 -2.52
N THR A 290 -20.92 9.54 -1.67
CA THR A 290 -20.62 8.11 -1.58
C THR A 290 -20.89 7.62 -0.17
N THR A 291 -21.55 6.47 -0.03
CA THR A 291 -21.64 5.71 1.22
C THR A 291 -21.02 4.34 1.01
N TRP A 292 -20.40 3.77 2.05
CA TRP A 292 -19.74 2.47 1.98
C TRP A 292 -19.85 1.69 3.29
N SER A 293 -19.65 0.40 3.17
CA SER A 293 -19.43 -0.55 4.26
C SER A 293 -18.42 -1.59 3.80
N ASN A 294 -17.33 -1.73 4.54
CA ASN A 294 -16.26 -2.69 4.29
C ASN A 294 -16.06 -3.53 5.54
N ASP A 295 -16.19 -4.83 5.39
CA ASP A 295 -15.87 -5.80 6.41
C ASP A 295 -14.64 -6.59 5.98
N TYR A 296 -13.72 -6.83 6.91
CA TYR A 296 -12.48 -7.54 6.62
C TYR A 296 -12.07 -8.40 7.80
N HIS A 297 -11.71 -9.65 7.52
CA HIS A 297 -11.19 -10.59 8.50
C HIS A 297 -9.81 -11.09 8.07
N ARG A 298 -8.92 -11.30 9.03
CA ARG A 298 -7.69 -12.03 8.82
C ARG A 298 -7.32 -12.88 10.03
N ASP A 299 -6.79 -14.05 9.78
CA ASP A 299 -6.04 -14.83 10.75
C ASP A 299 -4.64 -15.14 10.19
N TRP A 300 -3.61 -14.62 10.83
CA TRP A 300 -2.24 -14.98 10.51
C TRP A 300 -1.71 -15.93 11.57
N PHE A 301 -1.81 -17.23 11.30
CA PHE A 301 -1.19 -18.27 12.09
C PHE A 301 0.30 -18.31 11.78
N LYS A 302 1.18 -18.04 12.75
CA LYS A 302 2.61 -17.86 12.50
C LYS A 302 3.46 -18.07 13.72
N VAL A 303 4.75 -18.39 13.50
CA VAL A 303 5.76 -18.46 14.57
C VAL A 303 5.85 -17.12 15.30
N ASP A 304 5.64 -17.15 16.61
CA ASP A 304 5.80 -16.04 17.55
C ASP A 304 7.11 -16.19 18.35
N LYS A 305 7.38 -17.41 18.84
CA LYS A 305 8.59 -17.72 19.59
C LYS A 305 9.25 -19.01 19.06
N ALA A 306 10.52 -18.91 18.73
CA ALA A 306 11.29 -20.04 18.17
C ALA A 306 12.09 -20.84 19.20
N ASN A 307 12.16 -20.37 20.45
CA ASN A 307 12.92 -21.00 21.53
C ASN A 307 12.19 -20.82 22.87
N ASN A 308 10.94 -21.27 22.93
CA ASN A 308 10.15 -21.10 24.16
C ASN A 308 10.76 -21.83 25.35
N SER A 309 11.55 -22.90 25.11
CA SER A 309 12.31 -23.65 26.11
C SER A 309 13.60 -22.96 26.56
N LYS A 310 13.99 -21.84 25.95
CA LYS A 310 15.22 -21.07 26.24
C LYS A 310 16.53 -21.91 26.20
N VAL A 311 16.60 -22.81 25.24
CA VAL A 311 17.77 -23.67 25.03
C VAL A 311 19.01 -22.80 24.75
N GLY A 312 20.13 -23.14 25.35
CA GLY A 312 21.40 -22.43 25.18
C GLY A 312 21.44 -21.01 25.76
N GLY A 313 20.46 -20.65 26.62
CA GLY A 313 20.37 -19.30 27.20
C GLY A 313 19.97 -18.20 26.24
N VAL A 314 19.50 -18.58 25.03
CA VAL A 314 19.05 -17.64 24.01
C VAL A 314 17.61 -17.19 24.32
N GLY A 315 17.28 -15.92 24.05
CA GLY A 315 15.92 -15.38 24.16
C GLY A 315 14.93 -16.13 23.28
N ASN A 316 13.65 -16.10 23.63
CA ASN A 316 12.63 -16.92 22.98
C ASN A 316 11.93 -16.24 21.79
N GLY A 317 12.00 -14.92 21.63
CA GLY A 317 11.51 -14.23 20.43
C GLY A 317 12.24 -14.67 19.18
N ILE A 318 11.55 -14.78 18.05
CA ILE A 318 12.18 -15.22 16.80
C ILE A 318 13.33 -14.30 16.37
N ASN A 319 13.20 -12.97 16.57
CA ASN A 319 14.28 -12.06 16.26
C ASN A 319 15.50 -12.27 17.16
N ASN A 320 15.30 -12.56 18.46
CA ASN A 320 16.41 -12.82 19.38
C ASN A 320 17.20 -14.07 18.98
N VAL A 321 16.52 -15.10 18.45
CA VAL A 321 17.17 -16.31 17.95
C VAL A 321 17.95 -16.02 16.66
N ILE A 322 17.39 -15.22 15.74
CA ILE A 322 18.07 -14.80 14.50
C ILE A 322 19.28 -13.94 14.83
N SER A 323 19.15 -12.94 15.70
CA SER A 323 20.26 -12.08 16.16
C SER A 323 21.38 -12.89 16.79
N ALA A 324 21.05 -13.82 17.69
CA ALA A 324 22.05 -14.68 18.33
C ALA A 324 22.76 -15.58 17.30
N ALA A 325 22.04 -16.13 16.33
CA ALA A 325 22.63 -16.92 15.24
C ALA A 325 23.56 -16.06 14.37
N ASN A 326 23.15 -14.84 14.02
CA ASN A 326 23.98 -13.87 13.31
C ASN A 326 25.25 -13.50 14.09
N ALA A 327 25.17 -13.42 15.43
CA ALA A 327 26.30 -13.21 16.30
C ALA A 327 27.19 -14.47 16.51
N GLY A 328 26.90 -15.58 15.82
CA GLY A 328 27.71 -16.81 15.85
C GLY A 328 27.29 -17.81 16.95
N ASN A 329 26.13 -17.64 17.59
CA ASN A 329 25.65 -18.61 18.57
C ASN A 329 25.21 -19.92 17.88
N VAL A 330 25.95 -21.00 18.14
CA VAL A 330 25.74 -22.31 17.50
C VAL A 330 24.38 -22.93 17.91
N ALA A 331 23.95 -22.74 19.16
CA ALA A 331 22.65 -23.26 19.61
C ALA A 331 21.50 -22.54 18.90
N ALA A 332 21.55 -21.22 18.76
CA ALA A 332 20.59 -20.43 18.03
C ALA A 332 20.51 -20.85 16.55
N GLN A 333 21.66 -20.99 15.88
CA GLN A 333 21.69 -21.48 14.49
C GLN A 333 21.15 -22.91 14.40
N GLY A 334 21.45 -23.78 15.38
CA GLY A 334 20.92 -25.14 15.43
C GLY A 334 19.39 -25.17 15.63
N ILE A 335 18.81 -24.26 16.40
CA ILE A 335 17.37 -24.10 16.55
C ILE A 335 16.74 -23.73 15.20
N LEU A 336 17.30 -22.74 14.48
CA LEU A 336 16.83 -22.30 13.17
C LEU A 336 16.96 -23.42 12.11
N ASP A 337 18.08 -24.13 12.10
CA ASP A 337 18.31 -25.24 11.15
C ASP A 337 17.55 -26.52 11.53
N GLY A 338 16.90 -26.56 12.71
CA GLY A 338 16.17 -27.72 13.21
C GLY A 338 17.07 -28.87 13.65
N THR A 339 18.33 -28.60 13.99
CA THR A 339 19.27 -29.62 14.55
C THR A 339 19.28 -29.63 16.07
N VAL A 340 18.64 -28.66 16.69
CA VAL A 340 18.43 -28.55 18.14
C VAL A 340 16.94 -28.60 18.44
N ALA A 341 16.54 -29.55 19.29
CA ALA A 341 15.17 -29.68 19.73
C ALA A 341 14.78 -28.54 20.68
N THR A 342 13.60 -27.97 20.47
CA THR A 342 13.05 -26.90 21.31
C THR A 342 11.53 -26.85 21.21
N GLU A 343 10.91 -26.02 22.03
CA GLU A 343 9.49 -25.69 21.90
C GLU A 343 9.30 -24.44 21.04
N VAL A 344 8.43 -24.53 20.04
CA VAL A 344 8.03 -23.43 19.18
C VAL A 344 6.60 -23.01 19.54
N LYS A 345 6.36 -21.71 19.68
CA LYS A 345 5.04 -21.13 19.93
C LYS A 345 4.56 -20.41 18.69
N LEU A 346 3.42 -20.81 18.17
CA LEU A 346 2.73 -20.17 17.07
C LEU A 346 1.56 -19.34 17.60
N LYS A 347 1.19 -18.29 16.88
CA LYS A 347 0.15 -17.38 17.26
C LYS A 347 -0.88 -17.22 16.15
N HIS A 348 -2.16 -17.41 16.49
CA HIS A 348 -3.27 -16.90 15.71
C HIS A 348 -3.39 -15.39 15.90
N ASN A 349 -2.99 -14.62 14.89
CA ASN A 349 -3.17 -13.17 14.91
C ASN A 349 -4.50 -12.81 14.25
N ASN A 350 -5.58 -13.30 14.87
CA ASN A 350 -6.94 -13.23 14.38
C ASN A 350 -7.57 -11.86 14.68
N ARG A 351 -8.09 -11.19 13.64
CA ARG A 351 -8.69 -9.85 13.72
C ARG A 351 -9.83 -9.69 12.74
N TYR A 352 -10.88 -9.02 13.21
CA TYR A 352 -12.02 -8.55 12.44
C TYR A 352 -11.99 -7.02 12.40
N TYR A 353 -12.26 -6.46 11.24
CA TYR A 353 -12.26 -5.02 11.02
C TYR A 353 -13.56 -4.60 10.36
N THR A 354 -14.03 -3.40 10.70
CA THR A 354 -15.12 -2.73 10.01
C THR A 354 -14.69 -1.33 9.63
N ASN A 355 -15.17 -0.82 8.51
CA ASN A 355 -14.91 0.55 8.04
C ASN A 355 -16.14 0.98 7.24
N GLU A 356 -16.97 1.85 7.79
CA GLU A 356 -18.21 2.29 7.17
C GLU A 356 -18.40 3.80 7.30
N GLY A 357 -19.16 4.39 6.38
CA GLY A 357 -19.43 5.82 6.44
C GLY A 357 -20.05 6.41 5.18
N TYR A 358 -20.01 7.72 5.13
CA TYR A 358 -20.39 8.48 3.95
C TYR A 358 -19.48 9.71 3.76
N GLN A 359 -19.34 10.12 2.50
CA GLN A 359 -18.58 11.32 2.13
C GLN A 359 -19.31 12.11 1.05
N LEU A 360 -19.21 13.43 1.15
CA LEU A 360 -19.74 14.41 0.20
C LEU A 360 -18.59 15.23 -0.37
N LYS A 361 -18.52 15.33 -1.70
CA LYS A 361 -17.63 16.26 -2.40
C LYS A 361 -18.48 17.19 -3.26
N LEU A 362 -18.26 18.49 -3.12
CA LEU A 362 -18.86 19.53 -3.93
C LEU A 362 -17.77 20.26 -4.68
N LYS A 363 -17.91 20.44 -5.98
CA LYS A 363 -17.01 21.26 -6.79
C LYS A 363 -17.80 22.33 -7.53
N THR A 364 -17.30 23.56 -7.52
CA THR A 364 -17.97 24.69 -8.20
C THR A 364 -16.93 25.63 -8.82
N GLU A 365 -17.28 26.17 -9.99
CA GLU A 365 -16.50 27.17 -10.71
C GLU A 365 -17.18 28.56 -10.58
N LEU A 366 -16.50 29.52 -9.95
CA LEU A 366 -17.03 30.87 -9.72
C LEU A 366 -16.05 31.93 -10.28
N GLY A 367 -16.23 32.32 -11.53
CA GLY A 367 -15.34 33.26 -12.20
C GLY A 367 -13.95 32.66 -12.42
N ASN A 368 -12.96 33.13 -11.67
CA ASN A 368 -11.59 32.61 -11.71
C ASN A 368 -11.26 31.70 -10.52
N HIS A 369 -12.25 31.29 -9.73
CA HIS A 369 -12.14 30.38 -8.59
C HIS A 369 -12.66 29.01 -8.96
N SER A 370 -11.88 27.97 -8.64
CA SER A 370 -12.31 26.57 -8.62
C SER A 370 -12.33 26.10 -7.18
N ILE A 371 -13.52 25.94 -6.60
CA ILE A 371 -13.69 25.65 -5.19
C ILE A 371 -14.15 24.21 -5.04
N THR A 372 -13.44 23.45 -4.22
CA THR A 372 -13.83 22.10 -3.81
C THR A 372 -14.07 22.08 -2.29
N PHE A 373 -15.20 21.53 -1.90
CA PHE A 373 -15.54 21.25 -0.51
C PHE A 373 -15.73 19.74 -0.34
N GLY A 374 -15.21 19.17 0.75
CA GLY A 374 -15.44 17.78 1.11
C GLY A 374 -15.82 17.64 2.57
N TYR A 375 -16.69 16.67 2.83
CA TYR A 375 -17.09 16.24 4.16
C TYR A 375 -17.10 14.73 4.21
N ARG A 376 -16.60 14.13 5.30
CA ARG A 376 -16.67 12.68 5.56
C ARG A 376 -17.00 12.43 7.01
N ASP A 377 -17.86 11.46 7.25
CA ASP A 377 -18.22 10.93 8.56
C ASP A 377 -18.13 9.41 8.47
N MET A 378 -17.39 8.80 9.40
CA MET A 378 -17.11 7.37 9.34
C MET A 378 -16.83 6.76 10.70
N ASP A 379 -17.15 5.49 10.81
CA ASP A 379 -16.81 4.63 11.93
C ASP A 379 -15.83 3.54 11.48
N ASP A 380 -14.84 3.21 12.31
CA ASP A 380 -14.01 2.04 12.09
C ASP A 380 -13.72 1.26 13.38
N SER A 381 -13.45 -0.02 13.24
CA SER A 381 -13.12 -0.87 14.38
C SER A 381 -12.08 -1.94 14.07
N GLU A 382 -11.30 -2.35 15.11
CA GLU A 382 -10.48 -3.56 15.14
C GLU A 382 -10.87 -4.42 16.33
N SER A 383 -11.42 -5.60 16.08
CA SER A 383 -11.69 -6.61 17.09
C SER A 383 -10.61 -7.70 17.02
N ARG A 384 -9.83 -7.88 18.10
CA ARG A 384 -8.68 -8.79 18.16
C ARG A 384 -8.99 -9.98 19.07
N TYR A 385 -8.71 -11.19 18.53
CA TYR A 385 -8.70 -12.45 19.28
C TYR A 385 -7.40 -13.18 18.98
N GLN A 386 -6.44 -13.17 19.91
CA GLN A 386 -5.15 -13.86 19.72
C GLN A 386 -5.08 -15.08 20.63
N ASP A 387 -4.78 -16.22 20.04
CA ASP A 387 -4.50 -17.46 20.72
C ASP A 387 -3.17 -18.05 20.27
N TYR A 388 -2.75 -19.10 20.94
CA TYR A 388 -1.44 -19.70 20.74
C TYR A 388 -1.51 -21.22 20.71
N GLU A 389 -0.70 -21.79 19.82
CA GLU A 389 -0.40 -23.22 19.78
C GLU A 389 1.09 -23.45 20.02
N CYS A 390 1.43 -24.50 20.77
CA CYS A 390 2.82 -24.87 21.07
C CYS A 390 3.15 -26.22 20.47
N PHE A 391 4.30 -26.31 19.84
CA PHE A 391 4.80 -27.52 19.19
C PHE A 391 6.19 -27.87 19.71
N ASP A 392 6.47 -29.17 19.82
CA ASP A 392 7.85 -29.64 20.01
C ASP A 392 8.55 -29.73 18.65
N GLN A 393 9.52 -28.84 18.39
CA GLN A 393 10.42 -29.00 17.26
C GLN A 393 11.42 -30.11 17.60
N SER A 394 11.45 -31.18 16.80
CA SER A 394 12.44 -32.23 16.90
C SER A 394 13.82 -31.80 16.45
N ALA A 395 14.88 -32.59 16.77
CA ALA A 395 16.22 -32.36 16.23
C ALA A 395 16.35 -32.69 14.72
N SER A 396 15.27 -33.04 14.05
CA SER A 396 15.17 -33.15 12.58
C SER A 396 14.49 -31.95 11.94
N GLY A 397 14.13 -30.93 12.73
CA GLY A 397 13.52 -29.69 12.25
C GLY A 397 12.03 -29.78 11.92
N THR A 398 11.37 -30.87 12.31
CA THR A 398 9.92 -31.02 12.15
C THR A 398 9.20 -30.71 13.45
N ASN A 399 8.09 -30.00 13.37
CA ASN A 399 7.20 -29.80 14.51
C ASN A 399 6.34 -31.03 14.70
N SER A 400 6.36 -31.56 15.92
CA SER A 400 5.50 -32.66 16.33
C SER A 400 4.32 -32.18 17.15
N ALA A 401 3.45 -33.07 17.52
CA ALA A 401 2.14 -32.86 18.14
C ALA A 401 2.07 -31.68 19.11
N LEU A 402 0.91 -31.04 19.04
CA LEU A 402 0.44 -29.94 19.84
C LEU A 402 0.61 -30.21 21.35
N ARG A 403 1.26 -29.26 22.01
CA ARG A 403 1.25 -29.18 23.48
C ARG A 403 0.24 -28.16 23.94
N SER A 404 -0.35 -28.38 25.12
CA SER A 404 -1.08 -27.31 25.79
C SER A 404 -0.12 -26.17 26.15
N CYS A 405 -0.36 -24.98 25.64
CA CYS A 405 0.28 -23.76 26.11
C CYS A 405 -0.72 -22.77 26.67
N ALA A 406 -0.22 -21.74 27.37
CA ALA A 406 -1.09 -20.72 27.91
C ALA A 406 -1.86 -20.03 26.77
N THR A 407 -3.17 -20.04 26.85
CA THR A 407 -4.08 -19.40 25.90
C THR A 407 -3.96 -17.90 25.95
N GLY A 408 -4.22 -17.25 24.82
CA GLY A 408 -3.99 -15.83 24.63
C GLY A 408 -5.12 -14.90 24.98
N TYR A 409 -6.34 -15.30 25.02
CA TYR A 409 -7.56 -14.45 25.04
C TYR A 409 -7.70 -13.49 26.25
N THR A 410 -6.62 -12.83 26.67
CA THR A 410 -6.62 -11.88 27.80
C THR A 410 -5.81 -10.63 27.48
N GLY A 411 -6.21 -9.49 28.05
CA GLY A 411 -5.50 -8.23 27.92
C GLY A 411 -5.38 -7.77 26.46
N SER A 412 -4.16 -7.50 25.97
CA SER A 412 -3.92 -7.07 24.59
C SER A 412 -4.29 -8.10 23.53
N ASN A 413 -4.43 -9.38 23.89
CA ASN A 413 -4.85 -10.45 23.00
C ASN A 413 -6.37 -10.56 22.83
N ASN A 414 -7.15 -9.93 23.70
CA ASN A 414 -8.61 -9.84 23.62
C ASN A 414 -9.01 -8.38 23.76
N ARG A 415 -9.06 -7.65 22.63
CA ARG A 415 -9.34 -6.21 22.63
C ARG A 415 -10.31 -5.82 21.51
N LEU A 416 -10.97 -4.69 21.73
CA LEU A 416 -11.73 -3.95 20.72
C LEU A 416 -11.25 -2.52 20.72
N ARG A 417 -10.88 -2.01 19.55
CA ARG A 417 -10.65 -0.61 19.27
C ARG A 417 -11.75 -0.11 18.36
N GLU A 418 -12.26 1.06 18.64
CA GLU A 418 -13.32 1.72 17.87
C GLU A 418 -12.95 3.18 17.69
N SER A 419 -13.28 3.74 16.54
CA SER A 419 -13.16 5.16 16.28
C SER A 419 -14.37 5.66 15.51
N ASN A 420 -14.86 6.86 15.91
CA ASN A 420 -15.75 7.69 15.12
C ASN A 420 -14.96 8.91 14.64
N ALA A 421 -15.01 9.24 13.35
CA ALA A 421 -14.22 10.32 12.80
C ALA A 421 -15.03 11.17 11.83
N THR A 422 -14.94 12.48 12.01
CA THR A 422 -15.54 13.48 11.12
C THR A 422 -14.44 14.34 10.53
N SER A 423 -14.45 14.54 9.22
CA SER A 423 -13.53 15.46 8.56
C SER A 423 -14.23 16.35 7.56
N PHE A 424 -13.72 17.57 7.43
CA PHE A 424 -14.06 18.41 6.31
C PHE A 424 -12.81 19.05 5.71
N TYR A 425 -12.87 19.38 4.43
CA TYR A 425 -11.86 20.20 3.79
C TYR A 425 -12.50 21.19 2.80
N ILE A 426 -11.81 22.29 2.59
CA ILE A 426 -12.09 23.25 1.53
C ILE A 426 -10.79 23.59 0.81
N GLU A 427 -10.85 23.63 -0.50
CA GLU A 427 -9.74 24.04 -1.36
C GLU A 427 -10.26 25.02 -2.40
N ASP A 428 -9.55 26.15 -2.60
CA ASP A 428 -9.84 27.14 -3.63
C ASP A 428 -8.60 27.36 -4.48
N THR A 429 -8.72 27.11 -5.79
CA THR A 429 -7.69 27.45 -6.78
C THR A 429 -8.12 28.67 -7.57
N ILE A 430 -7.35 29.77 -7.43
CA ILE A 430 -7.59 31.07 -8.03
C ILE A 430 -6.72 31.25 -9.26
N SER A 431 -7.30 31.32 -10.45
CA SER A 431 -6.61 31.50 -11.74
C SER A 431 -6.39 32.98 -12.06
N LEU A 432 -5.14 33.41 -12.13
CA LEU A 432 -4.71 34.80 -12.39
C LEU A 432 -3.84 34.88 -13.65
N GLY A 433 -4.38 34.48 -14.78
CA GLY A 433 -3.67 34.42 -16.05
C GLY A 433 -2.60 33.33 -16.07
N LYS A 434 -1.31 33.66 -15.98
CA LYS A 434 -0.23 32.68 -15.93
C LYS A 434 0.00 32.08 -14.54
N LEU A 435 -0.54 32.70 -13.50
CA LEU A 435 -0.41 32.28 -12.10
C LEU A 435 -1.72 31.63 -11.65
N ALA A 436 -1.65 30.47 -10.99
CA ALA A 436 -2.72 29.94 -10.19
C ALA A 436 -2.25 29.81 -8.74
N LEU A 437 -3.11 30.17 -7.81
CA LEU A 437 -2.87 30.08 -6.36
C LEU A 437 -3.90 29.12 -5.76
N THR A 438 -3.44 28.14 -5.02
CA THR A 438 -4.30 27.20 -4.31
C THR A 438 -4.16 27.39 -2.81
N VAL A 439 -5.28 27.47 -2.11
CA VAL A 439 -5.36 27.53 -0.65
C VAL A 439 -6.28 26.38 -0.20
N GLY A 440 -5.77 25.56 0.69
CA GLY A 440 -6.52 24.44 1.26
C GLY A 440 -6.55 24.50 2.78
N HIS A 441 -7.67 24.07 3.35
CA HIS A 441 -7.82 23.88 4.79
C HIS A 441 -8.58 22.60 5.06
N ARG A 442 -8.09 21.78 6.01
CA ARG A 442 -8.71 20.55 6.47
C ARG A 442 -8.85 20.55 7.98
N SER A 443 -9.97 20.02 8.48
CA SER A 443 -10.18 19.70 9.88
C SER A 443 -10.53 18.22 10.02
N GLU A 444 -9.97 17.61 11.04
CA GLU A 444 -10.23 16.22 11.47
C GLU A 444 -10.62 16.25 12.94
N GLU A 445 -11.72 15.61 13.28
CA GLU A 445 -12.17 15.37 14.65
C GLU A 445 -12.45 13.88 14.80
N TYR A 446 -11.89 13.24 15.81
CA TYR A 446 -12.09 11.82 16.04
C TYR A 446 -12.10 11.47 17.53
N ASP A 447 -12.94 10.49 17.87
CA ASP A 447 -13.01 9.84 19.17
C ASP A 447 -12.57 8.39 19.04
N GLN A 448 -11.67 7.96 19.94
CA GLN A 448 -11.11 6.59 19.95
C GLN A 448 -11.34 5.95 21.31
N ILE A 449 -11.74 4.67 21.32
CA ILE A 449 -11.95 3.88 22.52
C ILE A 449 -11.25 2.53 22.38
N GLU A 450 -10.52 2.11 23.41
CA GLU A 450 -9.95 0.76 23.51
C GLU A 450 -10.51 0.05 24.72
N ASN A 451 -11.09 -1.11 24.50
CA ASN A 451 -11.49 -2.09 25.49
C ASN A 451 -10.56 -3.31 25.48
N ARG A 452 -10.16 -3.80 26.65
CA ARG A 452 -9.45 -5.09 26.81
C ARG A 452 -10.16 -5.92 27.88
N TRP A 453 -10.14 -7.23 27.70
CA TRP A 453 -10.82 -8.17 28.60
C TRP A 453 -9.87 -9.20 29.18
N ASN A 454 -10.15 -9.67 30.41
CA ASN A 454 -9.37 -10.71 31.12
C ASN A 454 -10.07 -12.07 31.17
N ASP A 455 -11.32 -12.14 30.75
CA ASP A 455 -12.01 -13.43 30.59
C ASP A 455 -11.47 -14.11 29.32
N GLY A 456 -10.91 -15.28 29.51
CA GLY A 456 -10.45 -16.10 28.39
C GLY A 456 -11.62 -16.47 27.51
N VAL A 457 -11.61 -16.58 26.27
CA VAL A 457 -12.66 -16.80 25.27
C VAL A 457 -13.55 -15.58 25.01
N PRO A 458 -14.06 -15.41 23.79
CA PRO A 458 -14.67 -14.15 23.33
C PRO A 458 -15.96 -13.72 24.01
N THR A 459 -16.14 -14.06 25.29
CA THR A 459 -17.30 -13.62 26.10
C THR A 459 -17.26 -12.15 26.46
N ARG A 460 -16.08 -11.55 26.56
CA ARG A 460 -15.87 -10.09 26.80
C ARG A 460 -16.75 -9.52 27.92
N THR A 461 -16.80 -10.21 29.07
CA THR A 461 -17.63 -9.82 30.20
C THR A 461 -16.84 -9.15 31.32
N MET A 462 -15.51 -9.41 31.40
CA MET A 462 -14.65 -8.89 32.46
C MET A 462 -13.56 -7.96 31.90
N LEU A 463 -13.82 -6.67 31.90
CA LEU A 463 -12.83 -5.66 31.50
C LEU A 463 -11.52 -5.77 32.29
N ALA A 464 -10.41 -5.60 31.60
CA ALA A 464 -9.11 -5.49 32.22
C ALA A 464 -9.00 -4.20 33.04
N SER A 465 -8.19 -4.23 34.09
CA SER A 465 -7.98 -3.03 34.93
C SER A 465 -7.42 -1.87 34.10
N GLY A 466 -8.01 -0.68 34.26
CA GLY A 466 -7.63 0.52 33.53
C GLY A 466 -8.28 0.67 32.14
N TYR A 467 -9.26 -0.16 31.80
CA TYR A 467 -10.07 -0.03 30.58
C TYR A 467 -11.54 0.23 30.93
N PRO A 468 -12.31 0.91 30.03
CA PRO A 468 -11.88 1.41 28.73
C PRO A 468 -10.86 2.56 28.82
N LYS A 469 -10.02 2.69 27.78
CA LYS A 469 -9.21 3.88 27.52
C LYS A 469 -9.83 4.64 26.37
N SER A 470 -9.88 5.96 26.46
CA SER A 470 -10.41 6.82 25.40
C SER A 470 -9.44 7.97 25.10
N LYS A 471 -9.44 8.41 23.86
CA LYS A 471 -8.69 9.56 23.36
C LYS A 471 -9.52 10.27 22.31
N SER A 472 -9.73 11.57 22.46
CA SER A 472 -10.27 12.44 21.41
C SER A 472 -9.13 13.20 20.75
N GLY A 473 -9.21 13.38 19.45
CA GLY A 473 -8.32 14.20 18.66
C GLY A 473 -9.08 15.29 17.92
N ASP A 474 -8.54 16.49 17.92
CA ASP A 474 -8.99 17.64 17.14
C ASP A 474 -7.76 18.22 16.46
N TYR A 475 -7.83 18.34 15.12
CA TYR A 475 -6.68 18.70 14.34
C TYR A 475 -7.06 19.49 13.09
N THR A 476 -6.25 20.49 12.78
CA THR A 476 -6.37 21.28 11.55
C THR A 476 -5.08 21.25 10.74
N SER A 477 -5.21 21.29 9.42
CA SER A 477 -4.13 21.33 8.46
C SER A 477 -4.43 22.44 7.45
N THR A 478 -3.41 23.25 7.13
CA THR A 478 -3.53 24.33 6.14
C THR A 478 -2.44 24.16 5.08
N GLY A 479 -2.80 24.38 3.82
CA GLY A 479 -1.88 24.30 2.70
C GLY A 479 -2.00 25.49 1.77
N PHE A 480 -0.87 25.82 1.15
CA PHE A 480 -0.75 26.87 0.14
C PHE A 480 0.03 26.32 -1.03
N GLY A 481 -0.43 26.63 -2.23
CA GLY A 481 0.27 26.23 -3.43
C GLY A 481 0.20 27.30 -4.50
N ALA A 482 1.18 27.29 -5.40
CA ALA A 482 1.24 28.18 -6.55
C ALA A 482 1.78 27.45 -7.76
N THR A 483 1.16 27.66 -8.91
CA THR A 483 1.70 27.27 -10.21
C THR A 483 1.86 28.48 -11.09
N TYR A 484 2.98 28.58 -11.84
CA TYR A 484 3.24 29.67 -12.75
C TYR A 484 3.66 29.16 -14.14
N ASN A 485 2.87 29.43 -15.16
CA ASN A 485 3.17 29.11 -16.55
C ASN A 485 4.23 30.10 -17.09
N LEU A 486 5.52 29.71 -17.03
CA LEU A 486 6.60 30.51 -17.56
C LEU A 486 6.43 30.72 -19.07
N ASN A 487 6.16 29.62 -19.78
CA ASN A 487 5.74 29.55 -21.17
C ASN A 487 4.83 28.33 -21.41
N GLU A 488 4.49 28.02 -22.65
CA GLU A 488 3.60 26.90 -23.02
C GLU A 488 4.13 25.52 -22.60
N ASN A 489 5.44 25.38 -22.45
CA ASN A 489 6.11 24.10 -22.17
C ASN A 489 6.61 23.99 -20.72
N VAL A 490 6.74 25.11 -20.00
CA VAL A 490 7.39 25.14 -18.66
C VAL A 490 6.46 25.74 -17.63
N LYS A 491 6.21 24.97 -16.59
CA LYS A 491 5.43 25.37 -15.41
C LYS A 491 6.31 25.28 -14.15
N LEU A 492 6.31 26.32 -13.34
CA LEU A 492 6.93 26.33 -12.01
C LEU A 492 5.86 26.00 -10.97
N VAL A 493 6.25 25.27 -9.92
CA VAL A 493 5.36 24.85 -8.83
C VAL A 493 6.04 25.16 -7.50
N ALA A 494 5.28 25.68 -6.55
CA ALA A 494 5.71 25.84 -5.16
C ALA A 494 4.55 25.54 -4.23
N GLY A 495 4.82 24.90 -3.10
CA GLY A 495 3.78 24.55 -2.15
C GLY A 495 4.30 24.35 -0.74
N PHE A 496 3.40 24.55 0.21
CA PHE A 496 3.57 24.31 1.64
C PHE A 496 2.30 23.69 2.20
N HIS A 497 2.40 22.72 3.10
CA HIS A 497 1.27 22.28 3.92
C HIS A 497 1.72 21.70 5.25
N GLU A 498 0.85 21.87 6.25
CA GLU A 498 0.94 21.17 7.53
C GLU A 498 0.33 19.79 7.36
N GLY A 499 1.17 18.74 7.39
CA GLY A 499 0.72 17.36 7.28
C GLY A 499 0.43 16.74 8.63
N MET A 500 -0.46 15.74 8.64
CA MET A 500 -0.74 14.94 9.83
C MET A 500 -0.97 13.47 9.51
N THR A 501 -0.79 12.61 10.53
CA THR A 501 -1.21 11.21 10.52
C THR A 501 -1.82 10.87 11.87
N PRO A 502 -3.10 10.44 11.95
CA PRO A 502 -3.72 9.98 13.19
C PRO A 502 -2.97 8.77 13.74
N MET A 503 -2.83 8.73 15.07
CA MET A 503 -2.24 7.61 15.78
C MET A 503 -3.17 7.18 16.90
N PHE A 504 -3.47 5.88 16.99
CA PHE A 504 -4.43 5.37 17.94
C PHE A 504 -3.97 5.62 19.40
N GLY A 505 -4.83 6.23 20.22
CA GLY A 505 -4.61 6.42 21.66
C GLY A 505 -3.58 7.48 22.05
N THR A 506 -3.04 8.24 21.09
CA THR A 506 -2.05 9.31 21.33
C THR A 506 -2.32 10.52 20.43
N ASP A 507 -1.53 11.58 20.58
CA ASP A 507 -1.60 12.73 19.67
C ASP A 507 -1.13 12.33 18.26
N PRO A 508 -1.64 12.98 17.19
CA PRO A 508 -1.24 12.67 15.82
C PRO A 508 0.23 12.99 15.59
N GLU A 509 0.81 12.33 14.61
CA GLU A 509 2.10 12.72 14.03
C GLU A 509 1.89 13.97 13.17
N LYS A 510 2.86 14.89 13.18
CA LYS A 510 2.80 16.17 12.44
C LYS A 510 4.09 16.45 11.72
N ALA A 511 3.99 17.03 10.52
CA ALA A 511 5.15 17.52 9.77
C ALA A 511 4.78 18.75 8.93
N ASP A 512 5.73 19.67 8.82
CA ASP A 512 5.66 20.79 7.88
C ASP A 512 6.34 20.38 6.57
N ASN A 513 5.62 20.52 5.46
CA ASN A 513 6.07 20.06 4.15
C ASN A 513 6.20 21.22 3.18
N ILE A 514 7.33 21.27 2.48
CA ILE A 514 7.64 22.26 1.44
C ILE A 514 7.97 21.54 0.14
N GLU A 515 7.47 22.06 -0.97
CA GLU A 515 7.82 21.60 -2.32
C GLU A 515 8.17 22.75 -3.24
N LEU A 516 9.18 22.52 -4.09
CA LEU A 516 9.52 23.39 -5.20
C LEU A 516 9.74 22.54 -6.45
N GLY A 517 9.06 22.85 -7.54
CA GLY A 517 9.10 22.00 -8.72
C GLY A 517 9.11 22.75 -10.05
N VAL A 518 9.57 22.05 -11.07
CA VAL A 518 9.52 22.45 -12.47
C VAL A 518 8.93 21.31 -13.28
N ARG A 519 7.93 21.60 -14.09
CA ARG A 519 7.35 20.69 -15.08
C ARG A 519 7.65 21.19 -16.49
N TYR A 520 8.17 20.31 -17.31
CA TYR A 520 8.39 20.53 -18.74
C TYR A 520 7.59 19.55 -19.56
N LEU A 521 6.86 20.04 -20.54
CA LEU A 521 6.12 19.22 -21.51
C LEU A 521 6.32 19.79 -22.92
N ASN A 522 6.71 18.92 -23.84
CA ASN A 522 6.82 19.26 -25.25
C ASN A 522 6.50 18.04 -26.12
N GLY A 523 5.23 17.95 -26.54
CA GLY A 523 4.77 16.86 -27.43
C GLY A 523 5.10 15.47 -26.90
N THR A 524 6.18 14.86 -27.42
CA THR A 524 6.60 13.48 -27.06
C THR A 524 7.54 13.40 -25.84
N SER A 525 7.79 14.51 -25.16
CA SER A 525 8.74 14.57 -24.04
C SER A 525 8.10 15.23 -22.84
N ASN A 526 8.24 14.64 -21.67
CA ASN A 526 7.93 15.25 -20.38
C ASN A 526 9.13 15.13 -19.43
N LEU A 527 9.23 16.06 -18.51
CA LEU A 527 10.19 16.04 -17.41
C LEU A 527 9.63 16.82 -16.23
N GLU A 528 9.63 16.21 -15.06
CA GLU A 528 9.30 16.85 -13.80
C GLU A 528 10.48 16.72 -12.83
N VAL A 529 10.79 17.79 -12.14
CA VAL A 529 11.80 17.82 -11.09
C VAL A 529 11.21 18.55 -9.90
N PHE A 530 11.21 17.89 -8.74
CA PHE A 530 10.75 18.44 -7.47
C PHE A 530 11.82 18.31 -6.40
N TYR A 531 12.08 19.38 -5.68
CA TYR A 531 12.69 19.35 -4.35
C TYR A 531 11.57 19.28 -3.32
N PHE A 532 11.74 18.47 -2.30
CA PHE A 532 10.83 18.39 -1.15
C PHE A 532 11.60 18.43 0.16
N GLN A 533 10.94 18.93 1.20
CA GLN A 533 11.39 18.91 2.58
C GLN A 533 10.18 18.63 3.48
N SER A 534 10.36 17.79 4.49
CA SER A 534 9.37 17.45 5.50
C SER A 534 10.03 17.44 6.88
N ASP A 535 9.65 18.39 7.73
CA ASP A 535 10.19 18.56 9.07
C ASP A 535 9.17 17.98 10.07
N TYR A 536 9.45 16.78 10.58
CA TYR A 536 8.60 16.11 11.57
C TYR A 536 8.87 16.66 12.96
N SER A 537 7.82 17.11 13.65
CA SER A 537 7.92 17.49 15.05
C SER A 537 8.01 16.26 15.98
N SER A 538 7.44 15.13 15.57
CA SER A 538 7.39 13.87 16.33
C SER A 538 7.08 12.72 15.36
N LEU A 539 8.10 11.94 15.01
CA LEU A 539 7.90 10.68 14.28
C LEU A 539 7.42 9.62 15.26
N LYS A 540 6.29 8.98 14.98
CA LYS A 540 5.71 7.95 15.85
C LYS A 540 5.77 6.57 15.21
N ALA A 541 5.85 5.56 16.05
CA ALA A 541 5.83 4.16 15.63
C ALA A 541 4.95 3.32 16.56
N GLU A 542 4.23 2.35 15.99
CA GLU A 542 3.49 1.35 16.75
C GLU A 542 4.32 0.06 16.85
N CYS A 543 4.46 -0.47 18.05
CA CYS A 543 5.11 -1.75 18.26
C CYS A 543 4.41 -2.88 17.50
N LYS A 544 5.18 -3.59 16.69
CA LYS A 544 4.72 -4.78 15.94
C LYS A 544 5.76 -5.88 16.00
N ASN A 545 5.33 -7.11 16.17
CA ASN A 545 6.24 -8.28 16.25
C ASN A 545 7.10 -8.44 14.99
N SER A 546 6.66 -7.94 13.85
CA SER A 546 7.41 -7.98 12.59
C SER A 546 8.71 -7.17 12.62
N GLN A 547 8.84 -6.26 13.57
CA GLN A 547 10.03 -5.41 13.72
C GLN A 547 11.01 -5.95 14.77
N GLY A 548 10.59 -6.90 15.61
CA GLY A 548 11.46 -7.63 16.52
C GLY A 548 11.87 -6.85 17.77
N GLY A 549 11.08 -5.88 18.22
CA GLY A 549 11.23 -5.24 19.53
C GLY A 549 10.72 -6.14 20.67
N ASP A 550 11.16 -5.88 21.88
CA ASP A 550 10.66 -6.53 23.09
C ASP A 550 9.42 -5.81 23.67
N CYS A 551 8.82 -4.91 22.92
CA CYS A 551 7.66 -4.12 23.27
C CYS A 551 6.32 -4.86 23.14
N ASP A 552 5.29 -4.39 23.80
CA ASP A 552 3.94 -4.92 23.65
C ASP A 552 3.25 -4.42 22.38
N ALA A 553 2.72 -5.36 21.58
CA ALA A 553 2.11 -5.05 20.30
C ALA A 553 0.94 -4.06 20.45
N GLY A 554 1.08 -2.89 19.83
CA GLY A 554 0.14 -1.78 19.88
C GLY A 554 0.58 -0.62 20.76
N ASP A 555 1.73 -0.71 21.44
CA ASP A 555 2.32 0.44 22.12
C ASP A 555 2.88 1.44 21.11
N ILE A 556 2.73 2.73 21.41
CA ILE A 556 3.21 3.80 20.53
C ILE A 556 4.47 4.41 21.14
N PHE A 557 5.51 4.50 20.31
CA PHE A 557 6.77 5.12 20.66
C PHE A 557 6.96 6.42 19.90
N ASP A 558 7.53 7.41 20.56
CA ASP A 558 7.87 8.71 19.98
C ASP A 558 9.35 8.72 19.62
N GLY A 559 9.67 8.81 18.34
CA GLY A 559 11.02 8.91 17.80
C GLY A 559 11.54 10.34 17.74
N GLY A 560 10.80 11.32 18.26
CA GLY A 560 11.20 12.72 18.24
C GLY A 560 11.19 13.36 16.85
N ALA A 561 11.91 14.46 16.73
CA ALA A 561 12.00 15.21 15.48
C ALA A 561 12.83 14.45 14.42
N VAL A 562 12.36 14.50 13.19
CA VAL A 562 13.03 13.90 12.01
C VAL A 562 13.00 14.90 10.87
N ASP A 563 14.14 15.07 10.23
CA ASP A 563 14.30 15.91 9.06
C ASP A 563 14.38 15.04 7.81
N VAL A 564 13.50 15.29 6.84
CA VAL A 564 13.50 14.58 5.56
C VAL A 564 13.60 15.58 4.43
N SER A 565 14.51 15.38 3.49
CA SER A 565 14.60 16.18 2.29
C SER A 565 15.03 15.36 1.09
N GLY A 566 14.72 15.84 -0.13
CA GLY A 566 15.13 15.11 -1.31
C GLY A 566 14.78 15.77 -2.63
N ILE A 567 15.17 15.06 -3.70
CA ILE A 567 14.89 15.46 -5.08
C ILE A 567 14.21 14.29 -5.78
N GLU A 568 13.09 14.58 -6.41
CA GLU A 568 12.34 13.67 -7.28
C GLU A 568 12.47 14.09 -8.73
N VAL A 569 12.72 13.15 -9.62
CA VAL A 569 12.77 13.36 -11.06
C VAL A 569 11.93 12.30 -11.73
N SER A 570 11.02 12.70 -12.59
CA SER A 570 10.34 11.79 -13.53
C SER A 570 10.35 12.37 -14.93
N GLY A 571 10.52 11.51 -15.92
CA GLY A 571 10.49 11.97 -17.29
C GLY A 571 10.32 10.84 -18.28
N SER A 572 9.76 11.18 -19.44
CA SER A 572 9.66 10.23 -20.55
C SER A 572 9.89 10.92 -21.88
N LYS A 573 10.36 10.14 -22.85
CA LYS A 573 10.54 10.57 -24.24
C LYS A 573 10.36 9.40 -25.19
N ILE A 574 9.71 9.66 -26.33
CA ILE A 574 9.61 8.70 -27.42
C ILE A 574 10.62 9.12 -28.51
N TYR A 575 11.51 8.18 -28.86
CA TYR A 575 12.43 8.32 -29.98
C TYR A 575 11.94 7.49 -31.15
N GLN A 576 11.80 8.09 -32.32
CA GLN A 576 11.35 7.42 -33.55
C GLN A 576 12.55 7.10 -34.45
N VAL A 577 12.69 5.87 -34.85
CA VAL A 577 13.74 5.41 -35.77
C VAL A 577 13.12 4.54 -36.86
N GLY A 578 12.83 5.13 -38.00
CA GLY A 578 12.10 4.46 -39.11
C GLY A 578 10.65 4.16 -38.67
N SER A 579 10.27 2.88 -38.71
CA SER A 579 8.95 2.39 -38.25
C SER A 579 8.96 1.88 -36.81
N LEU A 580 9.98 2.21 -36.03
CA LEU A 580 10.12 1.79 -34.65
C LEU A 580 10.03 3.00 -33.73
N ASP A 581 9.22 2.89 -32.69
CA ASP A 581 9.19 3.82 -31.56
C ASP A 581 9.93 3.21 -30.38
N PHE A 582 10.79 4.01 -29.76
CA PHE A 582 11.54 3.66 -28.56
C PHE A 582 11.11 4.59 -27.40
N PRO A 583 10.07 4.23 -26.65
CA PRO A 583 9.72 4.95 -25.43
C PRO A 583 10.78 4.71 -24.35
N VAL A 584 11.28 5.79 -23.78
CA VAL A 584 12.25 5.79 -22.66
C VAL A 584 11.60 6.51 -21.50
N GLY A 585 11.57 5.87 -20.33
CA GLY A 585 11.09 6.44 -19.07
C GLY A 585 12.19 6.42 -18.01
N ILE A 586 12.22 7.45 -17.15
CA ILE A 586 13.10 7.53 -15.99
C ILE A 586 12.31 8.06 -14.81
N THR A 587 12.53 7.42 -13.66
CA THR A 587 12.06 7.88 -12.35
C THR A 587 13.25 7.80 -11.39
N TYR A 588 13.55 8.87 -10.69
CA TYR A 588 14.64 8.94 -9.74
C TYR A 588 14.22 9.72 -8.50
N THR A 589 14.61 9.22 -7.34
CA THR A 589 14.48 9.91 -6.07
C THR A 589 15.78 9.81 -5.29
N SER A 590 16.23 10.93 -4.74
CA SER A 590 17.27 10.96 -3.70
C SER A 590 16.61 11.46 -2.42
N THR A 591 16.84 10.80 -1.29
CA THR A 591 16.28 11.17 0.00
C THR A 591 17.34 11.12 1.08
N ASP A 592 17.36 12.15 1.90
CA ASP A 592 18.05 12.22 3.18
C ASP A 592 16.97 12.28 4.27
N ALA A 593 16.93 11.28 5.14
CA ALA A 593 15.94 11.15 6.21
C ALA A 593 16.65 10.76 7.50
N THR A 594 16.76 11.69 8.45
CA THR A 594 17.60 11.52 9.65
C THR A 594 16.88 11.99 10.92
N PHE A 595 17.17 11.31 12.02
CA PHE A 595 16.74 11.74 13.34
C PHE A 595 17.46 13.02 13.77
N ALA A 596 16.71 14.05 14.13
CA ALA A 596 17.27 15.33 14.60
C ALA A 596 17.82 15.25 16.03
N ASN A 597 17.28 14.33 16.86
CA ASN A 597 17.61 14.19 18.28
C ASN A 597 18.13 12.81 18.62
N SER A 598 19.01 12.72 19.64
CA SER A 598 19.43 11.46 20.24
C SER A 598 18.50 11.05 21.37
N PHE A 599 18.13 9.77 21.44
CA PHE A 599 17.32 9.18 22.49
C PHE A 599 17.60 7.68 22.63
N ASP A 600 17.11 7.07 23.70
CA ASP A 600 17.15 5.63 23.94
C ASP A 600 15.76 5.22 24.47
N ASP A 601 15.14 4.26 23.83
CA ASP A 601 13.85 3.69 24.25
C ASP A 601 14.03 2.33 24.95
N ASP A 602 15.18 2.12 25.58
CA ASP A 602 15.54 0.86 26.27
C ASP A 602 15.52 -0.38 25.37
N GLY A 603 15.68 -0.16 24.04
CA GLY A 603 15.71 -1.23 23.03
C GLY A 603 14.32 -1.73 22.60
N GLU A 604 13.25 -1.04 22.97
CA GLU A 604 11.88 -1.47 22.67
C GLU A 604 11.57 -1.39 21.18
N TYR A 605 11.51 -0.19 20.58
CA TYR A 605 11.22 -0.04 19.15
C TYR A 605 12.42 0.48 18.35
N TRP A 606 12.89 1.67 18.70
CA TRP A 606 13.99 2.34 18.00
C TRP A 606 15.38 1.90 18.49
N GLY A 607 15.48 1.53 19.78
CA GLY A 607 16.73 1.29 20.47
C GLY A 607 17.49 2.59 20.73
N VAL A 608 18.83 2.49 20.77
CA VAL A 608 19.70 3.66 20.92
C VAL A 608 19.77 4.39 19.59
N VAL A 609 19.30 5.63 19.56
CA VAL A 609 19.31 6.51 18.39
C VAL A 609 20.20 7.70 18.66
N SER A 610 21.09 8.00 17.74
CA SER A 610 21.92 9.21 17.74
C SER A 610 21.38 10.22 16.74
N SER A 611 21.48 11.51 17.04
CA SER A 611 21.19 12.56 16.06
C SER A 611 22.04 12.35 14.79
N GLY A 612 21.39 12.34 13.64
CA GLY A 612 22.00 12.01 12.35
C GLY A 612 21.88 10.54 11.92
N ASP A 613 21.37 9.64 12.78
CA ASP A 613 21.05 8.28 12.37
C ASP A 613 19.91 8.28 11.33
N GLU A 614 19.99 7.37 10.36
CA GLU A 614 19.01 7.27 9.28
C GLU A 614 17.67 6.68 9.75
N VAL A 615 16.56 7.16 9.18
CA VAL A 615 15.24 6.57 9.38
C VAL A 615 15.21 5.17 8.75
N PRO A 616 14.79 4.13 9.50
CA PRO A 616 14.79 2.76 8.99
C PRO A 616 13.99 2.57 7.70
N TYR A 617 14.53 1.74 6.79
CA TYR A 617 13.95 1.38 5.50
C TYR A 617 13.75 2.54 4.51
N VAL A 618 14.37 3.68 4.71
CA VAL A 618 14.42 4.77 3.72
C VAL A 618 15.74 4.68 2.97
N PRO A 619 15.77 4.21 1.71
CA PRO A 619 17.00 4.18 0.94
C PRO A 619 17.42 5.59 0.53
N SER A 620 18.72 5.84 0.49
CA SER A 620 19.27 7.14 0.05
C SER A 620 18.92 7.50 -1.39
N SER A 621 18.58 6.53 -2.22
CA SER A 621 18.13 6.74 -3.60
C SER A 621 17.29 5.59 -4.13
N SER A 622 16.43 5.90 -5.10
CA SER A 622 15.71 4.92 -5.91
C SER A 622 15.73 5.38 -7.37
N LEU A 623 15.94 4.46 -8.29
CA LEU A 623 15.99 4.73 -9.74
C LEU A 623 15.17 3.65 -10.46
N ALA A 624 14.25 4.05 -11.31
CA ALA A 624 13.63 3.17 -12.29
C ALA A 624 13.88 3.69 -13.71
N ILE A 625 14.28 2.81 -14.61
CA ILE A 625 14.47 3.09 -16.02
C ILE A 625 13.68 2.08 -16.83
N VAL A 626 12.89 2.56 -17.78
CA VAL A 626 12.15 1.72 -18.73
C VAL A 626 12.65 2.05 -20.15
N LEU A 627 13.09 1.02 -20.84
CA LEU A 627 13.49 1.10 -22.27
C LEU A 627 12.54 0.23 -23.07
N GLY A 628 11.64 0.85 -23.80
CA GLY A 628 10.64 0.16 -24.59
C GLY A 628 10.95 0.17 -26.09
N PHE A 629 10.28 -0.69 -26.82
CA PHE A 629 10.16 -0.60 -28.27
C PHE A 629 8.75 -0.97 -28.71
N VAL A 630 8.28 -0.30 -29.74
CA VAL A 630 6.99 -0.54 -30.40
C VAL A 630 7.22 -0.56 -31.90
N ASN A 631 6.62 -1.52 -32.57
CA ASN A 631 6.75 -1.68 -34.01
C ASN A 631 5.37 -1.80 -34.66
N ASP A 632 5.24 -1.30 -35.88
CA ASP A 632 3.98 -1.28 -36.65
C ASP A 632 3.39 -2.67 -36.90
N SER A 633 4.19 -3.76 -36.80
CA SER A 633 3.67 -5.12 -36.88
C SER A 633 2.99 -5.64 -35.64
N GLY A 634 2.79 -4.81 -34.63
CA GLY A 634 2.14 -5.14 -33.34
C GLY A 634 3.06 -5.94 -32.39
N ILE A 635 4.38 -5.82 -32.53
CA ILE A 635 5.33 -6.32 -31.53
C ILE A 635 5.74 -5.17 -30.63
N THR A 636 5.58 -5.34 -29.32
CA THR A 636 6.00 -4.39 -28.31
C THR A 636 6.79 -5.11 -27.21
N GLY A 637 7.66 -4.41 -26.55
CA GLY A 637 8.38 -4.96 -25.40
C GLY A 637 9.11 -3.88 -24.63
N ASN A 638 9.56 -4.22 -23.45
CA ASN A 638 10.41 -3.34 -22.67
C ASN A 638 11.39 -4.12 -21.78
N ILE A 639 12.42 -3.42 -21.36
CA ILE A 639 13.30 -3.79 -20.25
C ILE A 639 13.15 -2.71 -19.20
N ARG A 640 12.89 -3.13 -17.97
CA ARG A 640 12.78 -2.26 -16.79
C ARG A 640 13.91 -2.59 -15.83
N LEU A 641 14.67 -1.58 -15.44
CA LEU A 641 15.64 -1.61 -14.35
C LEU A 641 15.07 -0.82 -13.17
N VAL A 642 15.01 -1.43 -11.99
CA VAL A 642 14.77 -0.72 -10.71
C VAL A 642 16.00 -0.93 -9.83
N SER A 643 16.61 0.16 -9.35
CA SER A 643 17.78 0.16 -8.48
C SER A 643 17.46 0.91 -7.20
N ASN A 644 17.60 0.23 -6.06
CA ASN A 644 17.44 0.83 -4.74
C ASN A 644 18.81 0.99 -4.08
N GLY A 645 19.06 2.15 -3.50
CA GLY A 645 20.22 2.40 -2.64
C GLY A 645 20.19 1.55 -1.37
N SER A 646 21.27 1.60 -0.62
CA SER A 646 21.31 0.95 0.69
C SER A 646 20.34 1.58 1.68
N ALA A 647 19.87 0.77 2.63
CA ALA A 647 19.03 1.19 3.75
C ALA A 647 19.30 0.31 4.96
N CYS A 648 18.79 0.69 6.12
CA CYS A 648 18.91 -0.09 7.34
C CYS A 648 17.54 -0.46 7.91
N SER A 649 17.44 -1.60 8.56
CA SER A 649 16.22 -2.03 9.27
C SER A 649 16.09 -1.42 10.68
N THR A 650 17.13 -0.75 11.18
CA THR A 650 17.17 -0.05 12.46
C THR A 650 17.96 1.25 12.33
N ALA A 651 17.73 2.21 13.21
CA ALA A 651 18.43 3.49 13.19
C ALA A 651 19.97 3.33 13.40
N ALA A 652 20.39 2.50 14.34
CA ALA A 652 21.81 2.28 14.64
C ALA A 652 22.58 1.46 13.60
N CYS A 653 21.90 0.90 12.63
CA CYS A 653 22.47 0.21 11.46
C CYS A 653 23.64 -0.75 11.73
N GLY A 654 23.41 -1.81 12.49
CA GLY A 654 24.43 -2.86 12.69
C GLY A 654 24.63 -3.73 11.44
N THR A 655 25.69 -4.54 11.44
CA THR A 655 26.10 -5.38 10.29
C THR A 655 24.98 -6.23 9.70
N TYR A 656 24.07 -6.75 10.53
CA TYR A 656 22.97 -7.63 10.09
C TYR A 656 21.65 -6.89 9.94
N GLN A 657 21.64 -5.58 10.12
CA GLN A 657 20.50 -4.70 9.85
C GLN A 657 20.64 -3.95 8.51
N ASN A 658 21.85 -3.94 7.94
CA ASN A 658 22.11 -3.34 6.65
C ASN A 658 21.41 -4.12 5.52
N ILE A 659 20.81 -3.39 4.59
CA ILE A 659 20.26 -3.85 3.31
C ILE A 659 21.10 -3.16 2.24
N ASP A 660 21.96 -3.93 1.57
CA ASP A 660 22.81 -3.38 0.51
C ASP A 660 21.98 -2.88 -0.67
N SER A 661 22.58 -2.01 -1.48
CA SER A 661 21.97 -1.60 -2.75
C SER A 661 21.71 -2.81 -3.64
N HIS A 662 20.54 -2.86 -4.25
CA HIS A 662 20.11 -4.00 -5.05
C HIS A 662 19.31 -3.59 -6.28
N ASN A 663 19.26 -4.47 -7.26
CA ASN A 663 18.66 -4.20 -8.55
C ASN A 663 17.65 -5.27 -8.95
N PHE A 664 16.57 -4.83 -9.58
CA PHE A 664 15.61 -5.69 -10.28
C PHE A 664 15.66 -5.37 -11.76
N ILE A 665 15.82 -6.38 -12.59
CA ILE A 665 15.75 -6.22 -14.05
C ILE A 665 14.68 -7.17 -14.57
N ASP A 666 13.60 -6.61 -15.09
CA ASP A 666 12.50 -7.35 -15.66
C ASP A 666 12.37 -7.02 -17.16
N THR A 667 11.80 -7.93 -17.94
CA THR A 667 11.52 -7.70 -19.36
C THR A 667 10.22 -8.35 -19.76
N ASN A 668 9.52 -7.75 -20.72
CA ASN A 668 8.37 -8.36 -21.35
C ASN A 668 8.43 -8.20 -22.89
N LEU A 669 7.77 -9.12 -23.56
CA LEU A 669 7.56 -9.12 -25.00
C LEU A 669 6.11 -9.46 -25.28
N ARG A 670 5.42 -8.64 -26.06
CA ARG A 670 4.03 -8.82 -26.47
C ARG A 670 3.92 -8.81 -27.99
N LYS A 671 3.03 -9.63 -28.52
CA LYS A 671 2.64 -9.65 -29.93
C LYS A 671 1.11 -9.57 -30.05
N ALA A 672 0.63 -8.54 -30.70
CA ALA A 672 -0.75 -8.48 -31.20
C ALA A 672 -0.88 -9.50 -32.35
N VAL A 673 -1.65 -10.56 -32.13
CA VAL A 673 -1.93 -11.62 -33.13
C VAL A 673 -3.09 -11.19 -34.00
N SER A 674 -4.07 -10.50 -33.44
CA SER A 674 -5.19 -9.84 -34.10
C SER A 674 -5.58 -8.60 -33.33
N ASP A 675 -6.57 -7.85 -33.77
CA ASP A 675 -7.10 -6.68 -33.07
C ASP A 675 -7.63 -7.03 -31.67
N ASN A 676 -8.02 -8.29 -31.45
CA ASN A 676 -8.64 -8.77 -30.23
C ASN A 676 -7.74 -9.67 -29.37
N LEU A 677 -6.64 -10.18 -29.91
CA LEU A 677 -5.80 -11.18 -29.25
C LEU A 677 -4.34 -10.74 -29.17
N ASP A 678 -3.84 -10.60 -27.97
CA ASP A 678 -2.42 -10.46 -27.68
C ASP A 678 -1.89 -11.72 -27.01
N ILE A 679 -0.66 -12.10 -27.33
CA ILE A 679 0.14 -13.09 -26.58
C ILE A 679 1.39 -12.41 -26.04
N TYR A 680 1.87 -12.84 -24.88
CA TYR A 680 3.04 -12.20 -24.27
C TYR A 680 3.83 -13.14 -23.36
N MET A 681 5.07 -12.75 -23.14
CA MET A 681 6.00 -13.39 -22.21
C MET A 681 6.58 -12.32 -21.28
N ILE A 682 6.73 -12.67 -20.00
CA ILE A 682 7.35 -11.84 -18.97
C ILE A 682 8.49 -12.63 -18.35
N ILE A 683 9.63 -11.99 -18.12
CA ILE A 683 10.74 -12.55 -17.34
C ILE A 683 11.04 -11.56 -16.23
N GLU A 684 10.78 -11.99 -15.01
CA GLU A 684 11.13 -11.26 -13.78
C GLU A 684 12.55 -11.66 -13.34
N ASN A 685 13.30 -10.72 -12.76
CA ASN A 685 14.69 -10.92 -12.34
C ASN A 685 15.55 -11.59 -13.43
N LEU A 686 15.61 -10.95 -14.59
CA LEU A 686 16.27 -11.47 -15.81
C LEU A 686 17.70 -12.01 -15.55
N LEU A 687 18.44 -11.36 -14.66
CA LEU A 687 19.82 -11.73 -14.34
C LEU A 687 19.94 -12.81 -13.26
N ASP A 688 18.83 -13.26 -12.68
CA ASP A 688 18.78 -14.21 -11.57
C ASP A 688 19.64 -13.76 -10.37
N SER A 689 19.59 -12.45 -10.08
CA SER A 689 20.31 -11.85 -8.97
C SER A 689 19.74 -12.32 -7.63
N VAL A 690 20.61 -12.49 -6.65
CA VAL A 690 20.22 -12.92 -5.31
C VAL A 690 20.74 -11.89 -4.29
N ASP A 691 19.89 -10.94 -3.95
CA ASP A 691 20.19 -9.88 -3.00
C ASP A 691 19.30 -9.98 -1.75
N VAL A 692 19.74 -9.39 -0.64
CA VAL A 692 18.87 -9.14 0.52
C VAL A 692 18.06 -7.89 0.20
N VAL A 693 16.74 -8.07 -0.07
CA VAL A 693 15.86 -6.97 -0.46
C VAL A 693 15.08 -6.37 0.71
N ALA A 694 15.04 -7.07 1.83
CA ALA A 694 14.42 -6.61 3.07
C ALA A 694 14.97 -7.39 4.27
N ARG A 695 14.71 -6.88 5.47
CA ARG A 695 14.92 -7.61 6.73
C ARG A 695 13.64 -7.58 7.55
N ALA A 696 13.12 -8.75 7.89
CA ALA A 696 11.91 -8.91 8.68
C ALA A 696 11.90 -10.29 9.37
N PRO A 697 11.87 -10.37 10.74
CA PRO A 697 12.09 -9.26 11.67
C PRO A 697 13.45 -8.58 11.44
N LYS A 698 13.74 -7.48 12.13
CA LYS A 698 14.84 -6.54 11.82
C LYS A 698 16.23 -7.16 11.50
N ASP A 699 16.53 -8.36 11.99
CA ASP A 699 17.80 -9.09 11.72
C ASP A 699 17.66 -10.22 10.69
N GLY A 700 16.45 -10.52 10.24
CA GLY A 700 16.14 -11.62 9.33
C GLY A 700 16.21 -11.24 7.86
N ALA A 701 17.14 -11.83 7.10
CA ALA A 701 17.30 -11.55 5.67
C ALA A 701 16.13 -12.12 4.83
N ARG A 702 15.64 -11.34 3.87
CA ARG A 702 14.67 -11.73 2.83
C ARG A 702 15.34 -11.68 1.48
N ALA A 703 15.27 -12.77 0.75
CA ALA A 703 15.85 -12.87 -0.58
C ALA A 703 14.98 -12.22 -1.65
N GLN A 704 15.64 -11.66 -2.66
CA GLN A 704 15.02 -11.34 -3.93
C GLN A 704 14.39 -12.61 -4.53
N LYS A 705 13.19 -12.47 -5.15
CA LYS A 705 12.55 -13.55 -5.91
C LYS A 705 13.48 -14.04 -7.03
N PRO A 706 13.66 -15.35 -7.24
CA PRO A 706 14.49 -15.87 -8.32
C PRO A 706 13.91 -15.48 -9.68
N ARG A 707 14.71 -15.64 -10.74
CA ARG A 707 14.21 -15.46 -12.09
C ARG A 707 12.98 -16.33 -12.32
N THR A 708 11.90 -15.69 -12.80
CA THR A 708 10.62 -16.36 -13.05
C THR A 708 10.11 -15.99 -14.43
N MET A 709 9.71 -16.99 -15.21
CA MET A 709 9.10 -16.81 -16.51
C MET A 709 7.60 -17.03 -16.48
N LYS A 710 6.86 -16.15 -17.17
CA LYS A 710 5.41 -16.21 -17.32
C LYS A 710 5.05 -16.07 -18.79
N PHE A 711 4.00 -16.78 -19.23
CA PHE A 711 3.39 -16.68 -20.55
C PHE A 711 1.92 -16.39 -20.40
N GLY A 712 1.38 -15.54 -21.23
CA GLY A 712 -0.03 -15.20 -21.15
C GLY A 712 -0.62 -14.79 -22.49
N PHE A 713 -1.94 -14.70 -22.48
CA PHE A 713 -2.69 -14.06 -23.55
C PHE A 713 -3.77 -13.15 -22.96
N SER A 714 -4.15 -12.15 -23.75
CA SER A 714 -5.27 -11.24 -23.48
C SER A 714 -6.20 -11.24 -24.69
N TYR A 715 -7.46 -11.55 -24.46
CA TYR A 715 -8.50 -11.57 -25.49
C TYR A 715 -9.61 -10.58 -25.13
N ARG A 716 -9.95 -9.70 -26.09
CA ARG A 716 -11.05 -8.72 -25.98
C ARG A 716 -12.19 -9.12 -26.90
N PHE A 717 -13.44 -8.97 -26.48
CA PHE A 717 -14.62 -9.40 -27.26
C PHE A 717 -15.83 -8.53 -27.02
#